data_8861f91041fe10f559e82bf18517aad7
#
_entry.id   8861f91041fe10f559e82bf18517aad7
#
_cell.length_a   1.000
_cell.length_b   1.000
_cell.length_c   1.000
_cell.angle_alpha   90.00
_cell.angle_beta   90.00
_cell.angle_gamma   90.00
#
_symmetry.space_group_name_H-M   'P 1'
#
loop_
_entity.id
_entity.type
_entity.pdbx_description
1 polymer ?
#
loop_
_entity_poly.entity_id
_entity_poly.type
_entity_poly.pdbx_seq_one_letter_code
_entity_poly.pdbx_strand_id
1 'polypeptide(L)'
;MAKLWSDIVLPLAIAGCIAAQTVGVEASRVSRLHQYFPQAVRDTVAVPDTVVMAAVPDTLAEEEDFDLFGLEEQDTLPAVFARDTMRVPDSLRETNPFLYQWYVATKDSYTHKLVVDSLKAEGDSLIWPRIDSLYLADSTAVAKAAWEKKWASMTKAEQKRWTNEHVKIPAIRHRQDSIRRRKDSLQRIKDSITQNTPRILETSYLTDSLQYKRLVTWKHDRLYNNMELFEWDTTANYHFYDYPYMHEDVGASWLGMPGSAAQTYNWFLRNKETSATFYQALETWTYTADNLPQFNTKTPYTELEYSGNLLENTTKASDNFRVLTTQNILPALNVTAEMKRYGGAGILKNEHTDNRNYFVSGNWLGKKYLAHGGFIYNHGTRTESGGVQDNFWIRDTLVDVREVDVNLAAATNRYKKMTVFYDQSYRIPFDFIEKLRHRGDTSWVKADTVNTNITTGYIGTSSEYSTYSKKYVDNTDDALSAFYRDQFYINPNKSADSLRTMRLDNRIFLRFQPWKEDALVSKIEGGVGNRIQTFYLQSPDEVLYKSSNHRWNSFYTYVGAEGLLGRYLQWDATGLLNFAGAEAGDFFVKANAKFSVYPFRREPSSPISLSAHFETRLQEPEFYEQHFYSNHFKWENDFSKVSTTRIQAKLDIPRWKLHAQVGYALLSGNIYYDTLAVVRQNTEPMSVLSAGLTKDFVFGPVHLENSALLQLSSNQEVLPLPLLALNLRWYLQFNIVDPKVLQMQLGANVRYNTLWYAPAYNPVAGVFYQQKEEKYGNTPVFDVFVNMQWKKCCIFVKLENAGKGWPMTSRDYFTAHHYIQAPAMLKIGISWPFYPRLGIAKTMSARASSSLGGSSGSGGRSGSIGSNFGGGGGLNF
;
A
#
# COMPACT_ATOMS: atom_id res chain seq x y z
N MET A 1 -24.75 -4.20 -9.94
CA MET A 1 -23.86 -5.30 -9.49
C MET A 1 -23.66 -6.36 -10.56
N ALA A 2 -24.70 -7.02 -11.08
CA ALA A 2 -24.55 -8.04 -12.13
C ALA A 2 -23.88 -7.52 -13.43
N LYS A 3 -24.17 -6.30 -13.86
CA LYS A 3 -23.57 -5.66 -15.05
C LYS A 3 -22.10 -5.25 -14.82
N LEU A 4 -21.72 -4.97 -13.59
CA LEU A 4 -20.32 -4.68 -13.20
C LEU A 4 -19.47 -5.96 -13.23
N TRP A 5 -20.08 -7.10 -12.93
CA TRP A 5 -19.44 -8.41 -12.97
C TRP A 5 -19.18 -8.88 -14.40
N SER A 6 -20.10 -8.66 -15.32
CA SER A 6 -19.96 -9.06 -16.71
C SER A 6 -19.01 -8.17 -17.52
N ASP A 7 -18.97 -6.86 -17.21
CA ASP A 7 -18.26 -5.90 -18.08
C ASP A 7 -16.81 -5.64 -17.62
N ILE A 8 -16.45 -5.94 -16.37
CA ILE A 8 -15.15 -5.59 -15.83
C ILE A 8 -14.41 -6.78 -15.19
N VAL A 9 -15.08 -7.57 -14.36
CA VAL A 9 -14.43 -8.67 -13.64
C VAL A 9 -14.20 -9.88 -14.54
N LEU A 10 -15.13 -10.17 -15.44
CA LEU A 10 -15.00 -11.29 -16.38
C LEU A 10 -13.87 -11.09 -17.39
N PRO A 11 -13.68 -9.92 -18.03
CA PRO A 11 -12.54 -9.67 -18.90
C PRO A 11 -11.18 -9.69 -18.18
N LEU A 12 -11.12 -9.18 -16.94
CA LEU A 12 -9.88 -9.24 -16.13
C LEU A 12 -9.55 -10.65 -15.66
N ALA A 13 -10.56 -11.45 -15.32
CA ALA A 13 -10.36 -12.86 -14.99
C ALA A 13 -9.96 -13.68 -16.23
N ILE A 14 -10.53 -13.38 -17.40
CA ILE A 14 -10.17 -14.04 -18.66
C ILE A 14 -8.77 -13.61 -19.11
N ALA A 15 -8.39 -12.35 -18.99
CA ALA A 15 -7.03 -11.88 -19.27
C ALA A 15 -6.00 -12.51 -18.32
N GLY A 16 -6.34 -12.67 -17.05
CA GLY A 16 -5.52 -13.39 -16.08
C GLY A 16 -5.40 -14.89 -16.39
N CYS A 17 -6.46 -15.51 -16.87
CA CYS A 17 -6.46 -16.91 -17.28
C CYS A 17 -5.72 -17.16 -18.60
N ILE A 18 -5.81 -16.24 -19.57
CA ILE A 18 -5.07 -16.31 -20.84
C ILE A 18 -3.58 -16.09 -20.59
N ALA A 19 -3.19 -15.15 -19.73
CA ALA A 19 -1.80 -14.99 -19.32
C ALA A 19 -1.26 -16.22 -18.58
N ALA A 20 -2.09 -16.92 -17.78
CA ALA A 20 -1.72 -18.16 -17.10
C ALA A 20 -1.60 -19.33 -18.06
N GLN A 21 -2.39 -19.38 -19.12
CA GLN A 21 -2.31 -20.44 -20.14
C GLN A 21 -1.13 -20.29 -21.10
N THR A 22 -0.78 -19.08 -21.49
CA THR A 22 0.41 -18.82 -22.31
C THR A 22 1.72 -19.06 -21.55
N VAL A 23 1.76 -18.78 -20.25
CA VAL A 23 2.90 -19.11 -19.37
C VAL A 23 3.01 -20.60 -19.11
N GLY A 24 1.90 -21.35 -19.11
CA GLY A 24 1.88 -22.82 -18.94
C GLY A 24 2.60 -23.58 -20.05
N VAL A 25 2.62 -23.07 -21.26
CA VAL A 25 3.30 -23.69 -22.40
C VAL A 25 4.81 -23.44 -22.35
N GLU A 26 5.28 -22.32 -21.83
CA GLU A 26 6.71 -22.06 -21.65
C GLU A 26 7.28 -22.67 -20.36
N ALA A 27 6.47 -22.83 -19.31
CA ALA A 27 6.92 -23.51 -18.09
C ALA A 27 7.28 -24.98 -18.35
N SER A 28 6.66 -25.61 -19.32
CA SER A 28 7.04 -26.99 -19.75
C SER A 28 8.38 -27.04 -20.50
N ARG A 29 8.82 -25.95 -21.11
CA ARG A 29 10.16 -25.83 -21.70
C ARG A 29 11.24 -25.46 -20.69
N VAL A 30 10.89 -24.69 -19.66
CA VAL A 30 11.82 -24.31 -18.58
C VAL A 30 12.08 -25.51 -17.64
N SER A 31 11.12 -26.38 -17.42
CA SER A 31 11.35 -27.61 -16.63
C SER A 31 12.34 -28.58 -17.26
N ARG A 32 12.49 -28.58 -18.58
CA ARG A 32 13.54 -29.35 -19.27
C ARG A 32 14.93 -28.76 -19.17
N LEU A 33 15.04 -27.43 -18.92
CA LEU A 33 16.33 -26.81 -18.64
C LEU A 33 16.83 -27.04 -17.21
N HIS A 34 15.94 -27.33 -16.25
CA HIS A 34 16.31 -27.71 -14.88
C HIS A 34 16.95 -29.10 -14.77
N GLN A 35 16.78 -29.96 -15.74
CA GLN A 35 17.44 -31.26 -15.77
C GLN A 35 18.93 -31.21 -16.14
N TYR A 36 19.41 -30.06 -16.67
CA TYR A 36 20.82 -29.87 -17.04
C TYR A 36 21.69 -29.17 -16.01
N PHE A 37 21.15 -28.75 -14.86
CA PHE A 37 21.91 -28.11 -13.78
C PHE A 37 21.64 -28.65 -12.37
N PRO A 38 21.88 -29.95 -12.09
CA PRO A 38 21.63 -30.49 -10.75
C PRO A 38 22.81 -30.39 -9.79
N GLN A 39 24.02 -30.00 -10.21
CA GLN A 39 25.20 -30.16 -9.36
C GLN A 39 25.82 -28.85 -8.82
N ALA A 40 25.52 -27.71 -9.38
CA ALA A 40 26.18 -26.46 -8.97
C ALA A 40 25.57 -25.73 -7.76
N VAL A 41 24.46 -26.19 -7.20
CA VAL A 41 23.75 -25.51 -6.08
C VAL A 41 23.97 -26.22 -4.73
N ARG A 42 24.65 -27.38 -4.72
CA ARG A 42 24.82 -28.16 -3.48
C ARG A 42 26.05 -27.77 -2.65
N ASP A 43 27.03 -27.06 -3.22
CA ASP A 43 28.34 -26.92 -2.58
C ASP A 43 28.69 -25.55 -2.04
N THR A 44 27.77 -24.56 -1.96
CA THR A 44 28.13 -23.19 -1.55
C THR A 44 27.24 -22.58 -0.46
N VAL A 45 26.62 -23.36 0.40
CA VAL A 45 26.07 -22.81 1.65
C VAL A 45 26.73 -23.56 2.80
N ALA A 46 27.79 -22.99 3.33
CA ALA A 46 28.31 -23.39 4.64
C ALA A 46 27.26 -22.99 5.70
N VAL A 47 26.44 -23.93 6.09
CA VAL A 47 25.55 -23.81 7.23
C VAL A 47 26.42 -24.03 8.48
N PRO A 48 26.34 -23.17 9.50
CA PRO A 48 27.02 -23.45 10.77
C PRO A 48 26.61 -24.80 11.32
N ASP A 49 27.54 -25.57 11.82
CA ASP A 49 27.47 -26.97 12.27
C ASP A 49 26.49 -27.30 13.43
N THR A 50 25.50 -26.46 13.70
CA THR A 50 24.57 -26.62 14.84
C THR A 50 23.11 -26.81 14.49
N VAL A 51 22.77 -27.01 13.23
CA VAL A 51 21.41 -27.43 12.85
C VAL A 51 21.50 -28.72 12.04
N VAL A 52 21.63 -29.82 12.73
CA VAL A 52 21.34 -31.14 12.16
C VAL A 52 19.84 -31.18 11.88
N MET A 53 19.44 -30.78 10.70
CA MET A 53 18.13 -31.07 10.20
C MET A 53 18.05 -32.59 10.00
N ALA A 54 17.43 -33.27 10.96
CA ALA A 54 17.02 -34.65 10.71
C ALA A 54 16.19 -34.64 9.43
N ALA A 55 16.69 -35.34 8.41
CA ALA A 55 15.94 -35.56 7.20
C ALA A 55 14.56 -36.13 7.59
N VAL A 56 13.51 -35.37 7.35
CA VAL A 56 12.15 -35.86 7.50
C VAL A 56 11.98 -36.94 6.40
N PRO A 57 11.75 -38.22 6.73
CA PRO A 57 11.57 -39.23 5.71
C PRO A 57 10.40 -38.85 4.81
N ASP A 58 10.55 -39.04 3.52
CA ASP A 58 9.51 -38.83 2.49
C ASP A 58 8.27 -39.73 2.67
N THR A 59 8.27 -40.61 3.66
CA THR A 59 7.20 -41.56 3.99
C THR A 59 5.99 -40.94 4.72
N LEU A 60 5.88 -39.61 4.82
CA LEU A 60 4.73 -38.95 5.47
C LEU A 60 3.70 -38.39 4.47
N ALA A 61 3.74 -38.84 3.22
CA ALA A 61 2.81 -38.41 2.17
C ALA A 61 1.70 -39.41 1.87
N GLU A 62 1.66 -40.54 2.54
CA GLU A 62 0.50 -41.46 2.46
C GLU A 62 -0.52 -41.03 3.51
N GLU A 63 -1.58 -40.33 3.06
CA GLU A 63 -2.84 -40.26 3.78
C GLU A 63 -3.42 -41.69 3.73
N GLU A 64 -3.10 -42.53 4.73
CA GLU A 64 -3.94 -43.68 5.01
C GLU A 64 -5.31 -43.11 5.42
N ASP A 65 -6.32 -43.46 4.61
CA ASP A 65 -7.73 -43.36 4.98
C ASP A 65 -7.94 -44.23 6.20
N PHE A 66 -7.75 -43.69 7.37
CA PHE A 66 -7.99 -44.39 8.61
C PHE A 66 -9.50 -44.41 8.84
N ASP A 67 -10.06 -45.60 8.69
CA ASP A 67 -11.46 -45.91 8.97
C ASP A 67 -11.82 -45.37 10.37
N LEU A 68 -12.75 -44.45 10.44
CA LEU A 68 -13.14 -43.77 11.68
C LEU A 68 -13.81 -44.75 12.69
N PHE A 69 -14.06 -45.97 12.32
CA PHE A 69 -14.78 -46.96 13.11
C PHE A 69 -13.93 -48.14 13.54
N GLY A 70 -12.69 -48.25 13.11
CA GLY A 70 -11.79 -49.34 13.47
C GLY A 70 -10.99 -49.08 14.74
N LEU A 71 -11.63 -48.63 15.81
CA LEU A 71 -11.07 -48.75 17.15
C LEU A 71 -11.39 -50.18 17.61
N GLU A 72 -10.45 -51.11 17.41
CA GLU A 72 -10.43 -52.34 18.20
C GLU A 72 -10.52 -51.97 19.67
N GLU A 73 -11.38 -52.66 20.39
CA GLU A 73 -11.53 -52.56 21.84
C GLU A 73 -10.18 -52.91 22.51
N GLN A 74 -9.25 -51.97 22.52
CA GLN A 74 -8.17 -52.05 23.48
C GLN A 74 -8.73 -51.62 24.82
N ASP A 75 -8.67 -52.50 25.77
CA ASP A 75 -8.98 -52.35 27.18
C ASP A 75 -8.20 -51.18 27.83
N THR A 76 -8.49 -49.95 27.44
CA THR A 76 -7.91 -48.76 28.09
C THR A 76 -8.83 -48.28 29.18
N LEU A 77 -8.46 -48.55 30.39
CA LEU A 77 -9.07 -47.94 31.55
C LEU A 77 -9.02 -46.39 31.42
N PRO A 78 -10.14 -45.70 31.66
CA PRO A 78 -10.15 -44.27 31.61
C PRO A 78 -9.23 -43.64 32.66
N ALA A 79 -8.58 -42.57 32.33
CA ALA A 79 -7.64 -41.81 33.17
C ALA A 79 -8.22 -41.30 34.55
N VAL A 80 -9.52 -41.47 34.77
CA VAL A 80 -10.21 -41.11 35.99
C VAL A 80 -9.79 -41.96 37.18
N PHE A 81 -9.22 -43.13 36.98
CA PHE A 81 -8.80 -44.04 38.05
C PHE A 81 -7.29 -44.04 38.37
N ALA A 82 -6.56 -43.27 37.72
CA ALA A 82 -5.13 -43.16 37.96
C ALA A 82 -4.92 -42.14 39.13
N ARG A 83 -4.65 -42.56 40.29
CA ARG A 83 -3.85 -41.86 41.28
C ARG A 83 -4.24 -41.82 42.75
N ASP A 84 -5.50 -42.20 43.11
CA ASP A 84 -5.87 -42.07 44.56
C ASP A 84 -5.53 -43.23 45.44
N THR A 85 -5.05 -44.35 44.89
CA THR A 85 -4.68 -45.54 45.71
C THR A 85 -3.34 -46.13 45.25
N MET A 86 -2.28 -45.41 45.52
CA MET A 86 -0.92 -45.95 45.33
C MET A 86 -0.60 -47.04 46.36
N ARG A 87 -0.49 -48.30 45.90
CA ARG A 87 0.10 -49.39 46.68
C ARG A 87 1.53 -49.67 46.24
N VAL A 88 2.43 -49.69 47.19
CA VAL A 88 3.83 -50.10 46.94
C VAL A 88 3.87 -51.60 46.77
N PRO A 89 4.46 -52.20 45.71
CA PRO A 89 4.53 -53.64 45.53
C PRO A 89 5.23 -54.32 46.66
N ASP A 90 4.60 -55.34 47.23
CA ASP A 90 5.16 -56.12 48.37
C ASP A 90 6.47 -56.82 47.99
N SER A 91 6.70 -57.11 46.71
CA SER A 91 7.94 -57.67 46.17
C SER A 91 9.16 -56.72 46.38
N LEU A 92 8.96 -55.43 46.53
CA LEU A 92 10.01 -54.46 46.79
C LEU A 92 10.50 -54.55 48.25
N ARG A 93 9.64 -54.99 49.17
CA ARG A 93 9.93 -55.17 50.58
C ARG A 93 11.02 -56.22 50.81
N GLU A 94 11.00 -57.31 49.98
CA GLU A 94 11.97 -58.40 50.10
C GLU A 94 13.26 -58.13 49.33
N THR A 95 13.15 -57.44 48.19
CA THR A 95 14.31 -57.18 47.32
C THR A 95 15.11 -55.96 47.72
N ASN A 96 14.47 -54.92 48.28
CA ASN A 96 15.18 -53.74 48.76
C ASN A 96 14.34 -52.97 49.85
N PRO A 97 14.51 -53.37 51.14
CA PRO A 97 13.70 -52.86 52.24
C PRO A 97 13.88 -51.36 52.46
N PHE A 98 15.01 -50.77 52.09
CA PHE A 98 15.28 -49.32 52.22
C PHE A 98 14.46 -48.55 51.21
N LEU A 99 14.39 -48.99 50.00
CA LEU A 99 13.57 -48.41 48.94
C LEU A 99 12.09 -48.58 49.19
N TYR A 100 11.65 -49.72 49.83
CA TYR A 100 10.24 -49.87 50.21
C TYR A 100 9.81 -48.90 51.27
N GLN A 101 10.66 -48.69 52.33
CA GLN A 101 10.35 -47.72 53.36
C GLN A 101 10.34 -46.28 52.83
N TRP A 102 11.23 -46.01 51.94
CA TRP A 102 11.32 -44.69 51.31
C TRP A 102 10.12 -44.43 50.37
N TYR A 103 9.67 -45.38 49.62
CA TYR A 103 8.51 -45.32 48.75
C TYR A 103 7.21 -45.18 49.54
N VAL A 104 7.09 -45.80 50.69
CA VAL A 104 5.99 -45.62 51.64
C VAL A 104 5.97 -44.25 52.28
N ALA A 105 7.13 -43.68 52.51
CA ALA A 105 7.29 -42.36 53.10
C ALA A 105 6.99 -41.22 52.10
N THR A 106 7.22 -41.43 50.81
CA THR A 106 7.02 -40.42 49.74
C THR A 106 5.78 -40.69 48.91
N LYS A 107 4.61 -40.78 49.52
CA LYS A 107 3.35 -41.07 48.83
C LYS A 107 2.85 -39.96 47.89
N ASP A 108 3.49 -38.79 47.90
CA ASP A 108 3.12 -37.68 47.08
C ASP A 108 3.74 -37.81 45.66
N SER A 109 2.90 -37.77 44.61
CA SER A 109 3.30 -37.96 43.20
C SER A 109 4.33 -36.96 42.72
N TYR A 110 4.43 -35.80 43.37
CA TYR A 110 5.40 -34.77 43.00
C TYR A 110 6.79 -35.06 43.58
N THR A 111 6.86 -35.40 44.84
CA THR A 111 8.10 -35.82 45.53
C THR A 111 8.64 -37.12 44.93
N HIS A 112 7.79 -38.06 44.57
CA HIS A 112 8.21 -39.28 43.90
C HIS A 112 8.89 -38.96 42.55
N LYS A 113 8.31 -38.12 41.71
CA LYS A 113 8.91 -37.73 40.43
C LYS A 113 10.26 -37.04 40.58
N LEU A 114 10.39 -36.08 41.50
CA LEU A 114 11.64 -35.39 41.77
C LEU A 114 12.75 -36.32 42.19
N VAL A 115 12.42 -37.33 42.98
CA VAL A 115 13.43 -38.30 43.44
C VAL A 115 13.78 -39.34 42.39
N VAL A 116 12.82 -39.80 41.59
CA VAL A 116 13.10 -40.64 40.42
C VAL A 116 13.98 -39.89 39.42
N ASP A 117 13.72 -38.60 39.21
CA ASP A 117 14.55 -37.79 38.32
C ASP A 117 15.96 -37.54 38.90
N SER A 118 16.11 -37.37 40.21
CA SER A 118 17.41 -37.21 40.82
C SER A 118 18.24 -38.51 40.82
N LEU A 119 17.60 -39.65 41.05
CA LEU A 119 18.25 -40.96 41.01
C LEU A 119 18.59 -41.42 39.60
N LYS A 120 17.81 -41.05 38.60
CA LYS A 120 18.18 -41.19 37.18
C LYS A 120 19.42 -40.36 36.83
N ALA A 121 19.60 -39.21 37.45
CA ALA A 121 20.78 -38.37 37.27
C ALA A 121 22.05 -38.95 37.94
N GLU A 122 21.90 -39.81 38.97
CA GLU A 122 23.01 -40.48 39.66
C GLU A 122 23.45 -41.78 38.99
N GLY A 123 22.81 -42.25 37.87
CA GLY A 123 23.28 -43.32 37.04
C GLY A 123 22.68 -44.74 37.32
N ASP A 124 21.74 -44.83 38.23
CA ASP A 124 21.06 -46.13 38.55
C ASP A 124 19.82 -46.35 37.67
N SER A 125 20.03 -46.44 36.34
CA SER A 125 18.98 -46.42 35.32
C SER A 125 18.17 -47.71 35.13
N LEU A 126 18.53 -48.80 35.77
CA LEU A 126 17.91 -50.09 35.50
C LEU A 126 16.86 -50.57 36.50
N ILE A 127 16.91 -50.07 37.74
CA ILE A 127 15.99 -50.53 38.82
C ILE A 127 14.67 -49.76 38.80
N TRP A 128 14.69 -48.48 38.54
CA TRP A 128 13.54 -47.58 38.64
C TRP A 128 12.43 -47.82 37.64
N PRO A 129 12.68 -48.05 36.34
CA PRO A 129 11.62 -48.33 35.38
C PRO A 129 10.85 -49.58 35.70
N ARG A 130 11.52 -50.56 36.34
CA ARG A 130 10.88 -51.84 36.72
C ARG A 130 10.00 -51.64 37.95
N ILE A 131 10.37 -50.81 38.89
CA ILE A 131 9.57 -50.47 40.07
C ILE A 131 8.32 -49.67 39.66
N ASP A 132 8.48 -48.67 38.84
CA ASP A 132 7.35 -47.92 38.32
C ASP A 132 6.36 -48.77 37.51
N SER A 133 6.84 -49.70 36.71
CA SER A 133 5.98 -50.59 35.95
C SER A 133 5.20 -51.58 36.83
N LEU A 134 5.83 -52.14 37.86
CA LEU A 134 5.17 -53.05 38.80
C LEU A 134 4.11 -52.33 39.66
N TYR A 135 4.44 -51.12 40.09
CA TYR A 135 3.55 -50.26 40.86
C TYR A 135 2.32 -49.79 40.04
N LEU A 136 2.51 -49.39 38.82
CA LEU A 136 1.43 -49.07 37.89
C LEU A 136 0.53 -50.28 37.60
N ALA A 137 1.14 -51.41 37.43
CA ALA A 137 0.39 -52.66 37.12
C ALA A 137 -0.51 -53.11 38.27
N ASP A 138 -0.04 -53.01 39.53
CA ASP A 138 -0.86 -53.38 40.71
C ASP A 138 -1.99 -52.36 40.99
N SER A 139 -1.73 -51.08 40.91
CA SER A 139 -2.75 -50.04 41.07
C SER A 139 -3.80 -50.07 39.95
N THR A 140 -3.39 -50.41 38.71
CA THR A 140 -4.32 -50.54 37.58
C THR A 140 -5.20 -51.79 37.71
N ALA A 141 -4.67 -52.90 38.24
CA ALA A 141 -5.43 -54.15 38.46
C ALA A 141 -6.56 -53.92 39.48
N VAL A 142 -6.29 -53.26 40.62
CA VAL A 142 -7.32 -52.97 41.62
C VAL A 142 -8.37 -51.99 41.07
N ALA A 143 -7.97 -50.99 40.36
CA ALA A 143 -8.88 -50.03 39.74
C ALA A 143 -9.72 -50.71 38.61
N LYS A 144 -9.13 -51.62 37.84
CA LYS A 144 -9.84 -52.42 36.85
C LYS A 144 -10.92 -53.31 37.46
N ALA A 145 -10.62 -54.05 38.52
CA ALA A 145 -11.57 -54.89 39.22
C ALA A 145 -12.76 -54.12 39.79
N ALA A 146 -12.50 -52.94 40.42
CA ALA A 146 -13.54 -52.05 40.92
C ALA A 146 -14.44 -51.52 39.80
N TRP A 147 -13.84 -51.15 38.68
CA TRP A 147 -14.55 -50.67 37.48
C TRP A 147 -15.41 -51.76 36.86
N GLU A 148 -14.90 -52.96 36.66
CA GLU A 148 -15.63 -54.10 36.12
C GLU A 148 -16.90 -54.38 36.94
N LYS A 149 -16.79 -54.34 38.25
CA LYS A 149 -17.95 -54.51 39.16
C LYS A 149 -18.97 -53.37 38.97
N LYS A 150 -18.52 -52.12 38.80
CA LYS A 150 -19.41 -50.98 38.55
C LYS A 150 -20.04 -51.08 37.16
N TRP A 151 -19.24 -51.48 36.16
CA TRP A 151 -19.69 -51.65 34.79
C TRP A 151 -20.78 -52.72 34.66
N ALA A 152 -20.62 -53.84 35.33
CA ALA A 152 -21.59 -54.93 35.35
C ALA A 152 -22.93 -54.51 36.00
N SER A 153 -22.95 -53.56 36.91
CA SER A 153 -24.15 -53.05 37.55
C SER A 153 -24.88 -51.97 36.72
N MET A 154 -24.32 -51.49 35.66
CA MET A 154 -24.93 -50.44 34.79
C MET A 154 -25.83 -51.09 33.71
N THR A 155 -26.92 -50.37 33.39
CA THR A 155 -27.75 -50.75 32.24
C THR A 155 -27.03 -50.55 30.90
N LYS A 156 -27.43 -51.29 29.85
CA LYS A 156 -26.84 -51.17 28.50
C LYS A 156 -26.91 -49.73 27.97
N ALA A 157 -27.95 -48.98 28.30
CA ALA A 157 -28.10 -47.57 27.92
C ALA A 157 -27.09 -46.67 28.63
N GLU A 158 -26.88 -46.88 29.93
CA GLU A 158 -25.91 -46.16 30.74
C GLU A 158 -24.48 -46.47 30.34
N GLN A 159 -24.15 -47.74 30.08
CA GLN A 159 -22.87 -48.19 29.54
C GLN A 159 -22.54 -47.48 28.19
N LYS A 160 -23.51 -47.43 27.28
CA LYS A 160 -23.35 -46.75 25.97
C LYS A 160 -23.16 -45.23 26.13
N ARG A 161 -23.93 -44.63 27.05
CA ARG A 161 -23.81 -43.16 27.35
C ARG A 161 -22.46 -42.86 27.95
N TRP A 162 -22.05 -43.63 28.96
CA TRP A 162 -20.76 -43.50 29.60
C TRP A 162 -19.59 -43.66 28.63
N THR A 163 -19.62 -44.68 27.76
CA THR A 163 -18.62 -44.93 26.74
C THR A 163 -18.52 -43.77 25.76
N ASN A 164 -19.65 -43.23 25.34
CA ASN A 164 -19.64 -42.05 24.47
C ASN A 164 -19.01 -40.84 25.14
N GLU A 165 -19.41 -40.54 26.38
CA GLU A 165 -18.96 -39.32 27.10
C GLU A 165 -17.48 -39.41 27.53
N HIS A 166 -17.02 -40.57 28.01
CA HIS A 166 -15.69 -40.68 28.63
C HIS A 166 -14.62 -41.31 27.74
N VAL A 167 -14.98 -41.99 26.73
CA VAL A 167 -14.01 -42.67 25.81
C VAL A 167 -14.07 -42.07 24.43
N LYS A 168 -15.22 -42.11 23.74
CA LYS A 168 -15.31 -41.71 22.33
C LYS A 168 -15.14 -40.22 22.12
N ILE A 169 -15.86 -39.40 22.88
CA ILE A 169 -15.79 -37.91 22.72
C ILE A 169 -14.41 -37.38 23.13
N PRO A 170 -13.80 -37.75 24.26
CA PRO A 170 -12.46 -37.34 24.60
C PRO A 170 -11.41 -37.84 23.59
N ALA A 171 -11.49 -39.10 23.13
CA ALA A 171 -10.58 -39.62 22.13
C ALA A 171 -10.64 -38.84 20.79
N ILE A 172 -11.85 -38.50 20.33
CA ILE A 172 -12.05 -37.70 19.12
C ILE A 172 -11.48 -36.30 19.33
N ARG A 173 -11.73 -35.67 20.47
CA ARG A 173 -11.18 -34.34 20.80
C ARG A 173 -9.66 -34.37 20.86
N HIS A 174 -9.07 -35.33 21.56
CA HIS A 174 -7.63 -35.49 21.66
C HIS A 174 -6.97 -35.68 20.28
N ARG A 175 -7.59 -36.51 19.43
CA ARG A 175 -7.12 -36.74 18.07
C ARG A 175 -7.22 -35.47 17.23
N GLN A 176 -8.31 -34.70 17.32
CA GLN A 176 -8.49 -33.44 16.64
C GLN A 176 -7.45 -32.39 17.10
N ASP A 177 -7.21 -32.33 18.42
CA ASP A 177 -6.22 -31.43 18.99
C ASP A 177 -4.79 -31.81 18.59
N SER A 178 -4.48 -33.08 18.53
CA SER A 178 -3.18 -33.61 18.04
C SER A 178 -2.96 -33.25 16.57
N ILE A 179 -3.96 -33.47 15.72
CA ILE A 179 -3.92 -33.11 14.31
C ILE A 179 -3.75 -31.58 14.16
N ARG A 180 -4.49 -30.82 14.96
CA ARG A 180 -4.40 -29.35 14.94
C ARG A 180 -3.01 -28.88 15.37
N ARG A 181 -2.46 -29.40 16.47
CA ARG A 181 -1.10 -29.06 16.95
C ARG A 181 -0.04 -29.43 15.89
N ARG A 182 -0.17 -30.58 15.26
CA ARG A 182 0.75 -30.99 14.18
C ARG A 182 0.64 -30.08 12.96
N LYS A 183 -0.57 -29.69 12.55
CA LYS A 183 -0.77 -28.72 11.46
C LYS A 183 -0.18 -27.34 11.81
N ASP A 184 -0.39 -26.87 13.03
CA ASP A 184 0.14 -25.60 13.48
C ASP A 184 1.68 -25.61 13.58
N SER A 185 2.26 -26.72 14.02
CA SER A 185 3.73 -26.90 14.05
C SER A 185 4.33 -26.91 12.64
N LEU A 186 3.76 -27.70 11.74
CA LEU A 186 4.19 -27.74 10.33
C LEU A 186 4.03 -26.37 9.65
N GLN A 187 2.96 -25.64 9.97
CA GLN A 187 2.77 -24.29 9.45
C GLN A 187 3.84 -23.33 9.97
N ARG A 188 4.19 -23.39 11.25
CA ARG A 188 5.27 -22.57 11.83
C ARG A 188 6.62 -22.87 11.17
N ILE A 189 6.93 -24.15 10.94
CA ILE A 189 8.16 -24.53 10.23
C ILE A 189 8.18 -23.99 8.80
N LYS A 190 7.07 -24.11 8.07
CA LYS A 190 6.95 -23.57 6.70
C LYS A 190 7.08 -22.05 6.68
N ASP A 191 6.45 -21.38 7.63
CA ASP A 191 6.54 -19.91 7.75
C ASP A 191 7.97 -19.47 8.09
N SER A 192 8.65 -20.19 8.99
CA SER A 192 10.05 -19.94 9.35
C SER A 192 10.97 -20.15 8.14
N ILE A 193 10.84 -21.25 7.41
CA ILE A 193 11.64 -21.50 6.19
C ILE A 193 11.41 -20.38 5.17
N THR A 194 10.14 -19.95 4.97
CA THR A 194 9.84 -18.90 4.01
C THR A 194 10.39 -17.54 4.44
N GLN A 195 10.32 -17.21 5.73
CA GLN A 195 10.88 -15.97 6.26
C GLN A 195 12.40 -15.95 6.15
N ASN A 196 13.05 -17.08 6.40
CA ASN A 196 14.52 -17.22 6.39
C ASN A 196 15.10 -17.48 4.99
N THR A 197 14.27 -17.68 3.97
CA THR A 197 14.76 -17.82 2.58
C THR A 197 15.01 -16.42 1.99
N PRO A 198 16.25 -16.05 1.65
CA PRO A 198 16.55 -14.76 1.05
C PRO A 198 15.87 -14.63 -0.32
N ARG A 199 15.56 -13.40 -0.72
CA ARG A 199 15.11 -13.12 -2.08
C ARG A 199 16.27 -13.33 -3.06
N ILE A 200 15.96 -13.74 -4.28
CA ILE A 200 16.95 -13.81 -5.38
C ILE A 200 17.13 -12.39 -5.96
N LEU A 201 17.44 -11.43 -5.09
CA LEU A 201 17.69 -10.05 -5.46
C LEU A 201 19.13 -9.72 -5.12
N GLU A 202 19.73 -8.81 -5.87
CA GLU A 202 21.01 -8.26 -5.47
C GLU A 202 20.85 -7.48 -4.15
N THR A 203 21.76 -7.72 -3.23
CA THR A 203 21.79 -7.05 -1.92
C THR A 203 21.99 -5.54 -2.04
N SER A 204 22.53 -5.07 -3.15
CA SER A 204 22.69 -3.64 -3.44
C SER A 204 21.39 -2.85 -3.55
N TYR A 205 20.25 -3.52 -3.74
CA TYR A 205 18.95 -2.84 -3.84
C TYR A 205 18.09 -2.96 -2.58
N LEU A 206 18.29 -4.03 -1.82
CA LEU A 206 17.52 -4.28 -0.60
C LEU A 206 18.48 -4.63 0.53
N THR A 207 18.37 -3.91 1.63
CA THR A 207 19.14 -4.25 2.83
C THR A 207 18.84 -5.68 3.29
N ASP A 208 19.80 -6.36 3.92
CA ASP A 208 19.65 -7.73 4.40
C ASP A 208 18.38 -7.94 5.24
N SER A 209 18.03 -6.98 6.08
CA SER A 209 16.82 -7.03 6.89
C SER A 209 15.52 -7.08 6.08
N LEU A 210 15.48 -6.47 4.89
CA LEU A 210 14.31 -6.40 4.04
C LEU A 210 14.14 -7.62 3.16
N GLN A 211 15.21 -8.36 2.87
CA GLN A 211 15.17 -9.56 2.06
C GLN A 211 14.25 -10.64 2.65
N TYR A 212 14.09 -10.67 3.95
CA TYR A 212 13.25 -11.64 4.66
C TYR A 212 11.81 -11.15 4.88
N LYS A 213 11.50 -9.86 4.70
CA LYS A 213 10.12 -9.36 4.81
C LYS A 213 9.20 -10.00 3.77
N ARG A 214 7.94 -10.28 4.16
CA ARG A 214 6.93 -10.87 3.24
C ARG A 214 6.59 -9.96 2.07
N LEU A 215 6.47 -8.67 2.34
CA LEU A 215 6.15 -7.62 1.37
C LEU A 215 7.23 -6.55 1.47
N VAL A 216 7.79 -6.18 0.34
CA VAL A 216 8.69 -5.02 0.20
C VAL A 216 8.10 -4.10 -0.83
N THR A 217 8.09 -2.81 -0.53
CA THR A 217 7.50 -1.78 -1.39
C THR A 217 8.47 -0.62 -1.57
N TRP A 218 8.48 -0.06 -2.77
CA TRP A 218 9.27 1.12 -3.10
C TRP A 218 8.59 1.97 -4.16
N LYS A 219 8.98 3.25 -4.22
CA LYS A 219 8.78 4.12 -5.37
C LYS A 219 10.04 4.11 -6.21
N HIS A 220 9.91 4.20 -7.51
CA HIS A 220 11.04 4.24 -8.42
C HIS A 220 11.22 5.66 -8.94
N ASP A 221 12.21 6.39 -8.41
CA ASP A 221 12.62 7.69 -8.99
C ASP A 221 13.24 7.42 -10.37
N ARG A 222 12.48 7.73 -11.40
CA ARG A 222 12.87 7.42 -12.75
C ARG A 222 13.99 8.31 -13.25
N LEU A 223 14.11 9.56 -12.79
CA LEU A 223 15.19 10.45 -13.25
C LEU A 223 16.57 9.93 -12.83
N TYR A 224 16.70 9.48 -11.59
CA TYR A 224 17.97 9.00 -11.04
C TYR A 224 18.00 7.48 -10.83
N ASN A 225 16.98 6.75 -11.27
CA ASN A 225 16.83 5.30 -11.15
C ASN A 225 17.07 4.78 -9.73
N ASN A 226 16.61 5.52 -8.73
CA ASN A 226 16.70 5.14 -7.33
C ASN A 226 15.42 4.44 -6.84
N MET A 227 15.56 3.52 -5.90
CA MET A 227 14.46 2.81 -5.27
C MET A 227 14.24 3.36 -3.87
N GLU A 228 13.24 4.20 -3.70
CA GLU A 228 12.86 4.76 -2.41
C GLU A 228 11.93 3.80 -1.68
N LEU A 229 12.47 3.10 -0.68
CA LEU A 229 11.74 2.12 0.11
C LEU A 229 10.77 2.79 1.08
N PHE A 230 9.55 2.24 1.19
CA PHE A 230 8.57 2.66 2.19
C PHE A 230 7.79 1.46 2.73
N GLU A 231 7.20 1.59 3.90
CA GLU A 231 6.35 0.56 4.47
C GLU A 231 4.91 0.72 3.98
N TRP A 232 4.33 -0.39 3.50
CA TRP A 232 2.92 -0.44 3.13
C TRP A 232 2.07 -0.47 4.39
N ASP A 233 1.38 0.62 4.68
CA ASP A 233 0.58 0.77 5.88
C ASP A 233 -0.82 0.15 5.69
N THR A 234 -1.15 -0.82 6.56
CA THR A 234 -2.45 -1.50 6.60
C THR A 234 -3.14 -1.32 7.94
N THR A 235 -2.79 -0.27 8.68
CA THR A 235 -3.36 0.02 9.99
C THR A 235 -4.70 0.74 9.88
N ALA A 236 -5.51 0.62 10.93
CA ALA A 236 -6.77 1.35 11.03
C ALA A 236 -6.56 2.88 11.02
N ASN A 237 -5.39 3.36 11.46
CA ASN A 237 -5.04 4.78 11.43
C ASN A 237 -4.86 5.28 10.01
N TYR A 238 -4.22 4.50 9.16
CA TYR A 238 -4.08 4.84 7.76
C TYR A 238 -5.44 4.84 7.04
N HIS A 239 -6.20 3.77 7.15
CA HIS A 239 -7.47 3.63 6.44
C HIS A 239 -8.61 4.52 6.96
N PHE A 240 -8.42 5.20 8.08
CA PHE A 240 -9.35 6.23 8.54
C PHE A 240 -9.44 7.41 7.57
N TYR A 241 -8.33 7.77 6.94
CA TYR A 241 -8.26 8.82 5.93
C TYR A 241 -8.56 8.22 4.55
N ASP A 242 -9.74 8.47 4.04
CA ASP A 242 -10.22 7.90 2.77
C ASP A 242 -9.93 8.79 1.54
N TYR A 243 -9.30 9.95 1.75
CA TYR A 243 -8.87 10.84 0.66
C TYR A 243 -7.34 10.98 0.63
N PRO A 244 -6.70 10.89 -0.56
CA PRO A 244 -5.25 10.92 -0.67
C PRO A 244 -4.58 12.13 -0.03
N TYR A 245 -5.13 13.33 -0.21
CA TYR A 245 -4.55 14.54 0.37
C TYR A 245 -4.56 14.57 1.91
N MET A 246 -5.44 13.81 2.55
CA MET A 246 -5.49 13.71 4.01
C MET A 246 -4.35 12.89 4.61
N HIS A 247 -3.66 12.06 3.81
CA HIS A 247 -2.49 11.32 4.26
C HIS A 247 -1.22 12.16 4.25
N GLU A 248 -1.18 13.20 3.43
CA GLU A 248 0.03 13.98 3.18
C GLU A 248 0.00 15.34 3.87
N ASP A 249 -1.17 15.95 4.05
CA ASP A 249 -1.34 17.32 4.54
C ASP A 249 -2.42 17.45 5.63
N VAL A 250 -2.42 18.56 6.33
CA VAL A 250 -3.44 18.92 7.33
C VAL A 250 -4.80 19.21 6.71
N GLY A 251 -4.86 19.56 5.41
CA GLY A 251 -6.07 19.85 4.69
C GLY A 251 -5.83 20.28 3.24
N ALA A 252 -6.90 20.53 2.52
CA ALA A 252 -6.86 20.98 1.13
C ALA A 252 -8.06 21.86 0.80
N SER A 253 -7.90 22.77 -0.17
CA SER A 253 -9.04 23.32 -0.91
C SER A 253 -9.47 22.32 -1.96
N TRP A 254 -10.76 21.99 -2.00
CA TRP A 254 -11.30 21.00 -2.91
C TRP A 254 -12.78 21.30 -3.19
N LEU A 255 -13.36 20.69 -4.20
CA LEU A 255 -14.71 21.01 -4.63
C LEU A 255 -15.80 20.16 -3.96
N GLY A 256 -15.54 19.70 -2.73
CA GLY A 256 -16.55 19.06 -1.87
C GLY A 256 -16.85 17.59 -2.19
N MET A 257 -16.34 17.04 -3.30
CA MET A 257 -16.64 15.68 -3.76
C MET A 257 -15.40 14.83 -3.97
N PRO A 258 -15.43 13.52 -3.66
CA PRO A 258 -14.33 12.61 -3.97
C PRO A 258 -14.00 12.62 -5.47
N GLY A 259 -12.71 12.67 -5.79
CA GLY A 259 -12.26 12.70 -7.19
C GLY A 259 -12.39 14.05 -7.89
N SER A 260 -12.83 15.09 -7.19
CA SER A 260 -12.89 16.46 -7.73
C SER A 260 -11.55 17.17 -7.63
N ALA A 261 -11.42 18.33 -8.30
CA ALA A 261 -10.22 19.16 -8.20
C ALA A 261 -9.87 19.46 -6.75
N ALA A 262 -8.60 19.30 -6.38
CA ALA A 262 -8.09 19.53 -5.04
C ALA A 262 -6.69 20.17 -5.07
N GLN A 263 -6.39 21.00 -4.07
CA GLN A 263 -5.11 21.65 -3.88
C GLN A 263 -4.76 21.63 -2.39
N THR A 264 -3.65 21.00 -2.02
CA THR A 264 -3.17 20.92 -0.64
C THR A 264 -2.90 22.30 -0.05
N TYR A 265 -3.11 22.47 1.27
CA TYR A 265 -2.79 23.73 1.96
C TYR A 265 -1.29 23.97 1.99
N ASN A 266 -0.51 22.92 2.29
CA ASN A 266 0.95 23.05 2.33
C ASN A 266 1.51 23.29 0.92
N TRP A 267 2.03 24.51 0.71
CA TRP A 267 2.59 24.91 -0.57
C TRP A 267 3.75 24.00 -1.02
N PHE A 268 4.55 23.49 -0.10
CA PHE A 268 5.69 22.61 -0.41
C PHE A 268 5.29 21.22 -0.91
N LEU A 269 4.04 20.80 -0.68
CA LEU A 269 3.48 19.56 -1.21
C LEU A 269 2.79 19.73 -2.57
N ARG A 270 2.62 20.97 -3.03
CA ARG A 270 2.03 21.25 -4.34
C ARG A 270 3.04 20.89 -5.44
N ASN A 271 2.75 19.82 -6.16
CA ASN A 271 3.50 19.48 -7.35
C ASN A 271 3.03 20.35 -8.52
N LYS A 272 3.94 20.66 -9.43
CA LYS A 272 3.59 21.38 -10.65
C LYS A 272 3.66 20.38 -11.81
N GLU A 273 2.49 20.07 -12.41
CA GLU A 273 2.45 19.35 -13.68
C GLU A 273 2.99 20.24 -14.79
N THR A 274 4.03 19.80 -15.46
CA THR A 274 4.73 20.58 -16.46
C THR A 274 4.28 20.31 -17.88
N SER A 275 3.37 19.35 -18.08
CA SER A 275 2.92 18.93 -19.41
C SER A 275 1.45 19.26 -19.69
N ALA A 276 0.66 19.50 -18.66
CA ALA A 276 -0.78 19.73 -18.77
C ALA A 276 -1.33 20.41 -17.51
N THR A 277 -1.23 21.73 -17.43
CA THR A 277 -1.72 22.55 -16.32
C THR A 277 -3.18 22.26 -15.97
N PHE A 278 -4.02 21.98 -16.97
CA PHE A 278 -5.43 21.63 -16.79
C PHE A 278 -5.66 20.29 -16.07
N TYR A 279 -4.62 19.51 -15.82
CA TYR A 279 -4.70 18.24 -15.09
C TYR A 279 -4.15 18.33 -13.67
N GLN A 280 -3.42 19.40 -13.34
CA GLN A 280 -2.73 19.58 -12.06
C GLN A 280 -3.64 19.43 -10.84
N ALA A 281 -4.84 20.00 -10.89
CA ALA A 281 -5.80 19.94 -9.79
C ALA A 281 -6.35 18.53 -9.51
N LEU A 282 -6.12 17.56 -10.42
CA LEU A 282 -6.54 16.16 -10.29
C LEU A 282 -5.39 15.23 -9.93
N GLU A 283 -4.16 15.71 -9.87
CA GLU A 283 -2.97 14.89 -9.68
C GLU A 283 -3.00 14.11 -8.35
N THR A 284 -3.54 14.71 -7.30
CA THR A 284 -3.66 14.07 -5.98
C THR A 284 -4.46 12.76 -5.99
N TRP A 285 -5.35 12.58 -6.96
CA TRP A 285 -6.19 11.38 -7.09
C TRP A 285 -5.56 10.28 -7.95
N THR A 286 -4.48 10.58 -8.65
CA THR A 286 -3.93 9.75 -9.72
C THR A 286 -2.49 9.35 -9.44
N TYR A 287 -2.02 8.36 -10.18
CA TYR A 287 -0.61 7.99 -10.15
C TYR A 287 0.15 8.64 -11.30
N THR A 288 1.42 8.94 -11.03
CA THR A 288 2.45 9.19 -12.02
C THR A 288 3.38 7.99 -12.11
N ALA A 289 4.22 7.91 -13.13
CA ALA A 289 5.19 6.82 -13.23
C ALA A 289 6.20 6.82 -12.07
N ASP A 290 6.52 7.99 -11.51
CA ASP A 290 7.49 8.15 -10.41
C ASP A 290 6.91 7.82 -9.03
N ASN A 291 5.62 8.06 -8.81
CA ASN A 291 4.99 7.80 -7.51
C ASN A 291 4.27 6.45 -7.44
N LEU A 292 4.29 5.67 -8.52
CA LEU A 292 3.64 4.37 -8.59
C LEU A 292 4.31 3.37 -7.62
N PRO A 293 3.55 2.73 -6.72
CA PRO A 293 4.12 1.73 -5.82
C PRO A 293 4.55 0.49 -6.58
N GLN A 294 5.79 0.07 -6.35
CA GLN A 294 6.35 -1.19 -6.83
C GLN A 294 6.40 -2.18 -5.68
N PHE A 295 6.26 -3.45 -5.98
CA PHE A 295 6.16 -4.52 -4.98
C PHE A 295 7.13 -5.66 -5.26
N ASN A 296 7.54 -6.35 -4.19
CA ASN A 296 8.12 -7.67 -4.24
C ASN A 296 7.53 -8.50 -3.10
N THR A 297 6.89 -9.61 -3.43
CA THR A 297 6.10 -10.39 -2.48
C THR A 297 6.59 -11.83 -2.39
N LYS A 298 6.66 -12.40 -1.18
CA LYS A 298 6.89 -13.84 -0.99
C LYS A 298 5.62 -14.67 -1.16
N THR A 299 4.45 -14.02 -1.04
CA THR A 299 3.12 -14.63 -1.23
C THR A 299 2.24 -13.64 -1.93
N PRO A 300 1.28 -14.06 -2.76
CA PRO A 300 0.30 -13.16 -3.35
C PRO A 300 -0.35 -12.27 -2.28
N TYR A 301 -0.54 -11.01 -2.62
CA TYR A 301 -1.18 -10.02 -1.77
C TYR A 301 -2.32 -9.37 -2.52
N THR A 302 -3.48 -9.30 -1.90
CA THR A 302 -4.64 -8.58 -2.45
C THR A 302 -5.23 -7.73 -1.34
N GLU A 303 -5.60 -6.50 -1.64
CA GLU A 303 -6.25 -5.58 -0.73
C GLU A 303 -7.51 -5.02 -1.37
N LEU A 304 -8.61 -5.09 -0.63
CA LEU A 304 -9.90 -4.53 -1.02
C LEU A 304 -10.23 -3.39 -0.06
N GLU A 305 -10.54 -2.24 -0.61
CA GLU A 305 -11.01 -1.08 0.15
C GLU A 305 -12.32 -0.60 -0.41
N TYR A 306 -13.19 -0.22 0.48
CA TYR A 306 -14.44 0.46 0.17
C TYR A 306 -14.69 1.54 1.21
N SER A 307 -15.13 2.72 0.78
CA SER A 307 -15.65 3.75 1.68
C SER A 307 -16.78 4.51 1.02
N GLY A 308 -17.86 4.73 1.74
CA GLY A 308 -19.02 5.41 1.19
C GLY A 308 -20.22 5.50 2.15
N ASN A 309 -21.29 6.09 1.67
CA ASN A 309 -22.54 6.25 2.41
C ASN A 309 -23.46 5.08 2.12
N LEU A 310 -23.50 4.10 3.01
CA LEU A 310 -24.36 2.93 2.83
C LEU A 310 -25.82 3.16 3.28
N LEU A 311 -26.05 4.14 4.15
CA LEU A 311 -27.32 4.33 4.84
C LEU A 311 -28.18 5.48 4.29
N GLU A 312 -27.66 6.27 3.34
CA GLU A 312 -28.39 7.36 2.74
C GLU A 312 -28.86 7.05 1.32
N ASN A 313 -29.91 7.76 0.90
CA ASN A 313 -30.53 7.62 -0.42
C ASN A 313 -29.49 7.82 -1.54
N THR A 314 -29.54 6.99 -2.53
CA THR A 314 -28.55 6.79 -3.61
C THR A 314 -28.06 8.04 -4.35
N THR A 315 -28.77 9.16 -4.26
CA THR A 315 -28.43 10.41 -4.94
C THR A 315 -27.29 11.20 -4.32
N LYS A 316 -26.78 10.80 -3.13
CA LYS A 316 -25.77 11.56 -2.38
C LYS A 316 -24.54 10.75 -1.98
N ALA A 317 -24.46 9.54 -2.45
CA ALA A 317 -23.42 8.63 -1.99
C ALA A 317 -22.05 9.04 -2.50
N SER A 318 -21.11 9.25 -1.56
CA SER A 318 -19.71 9.07 -1.83
C SER A 318 -19.45 7.57 -1.95
N ASP A 319 -18.84 7.12 -3.03
CA ASP A 319 -18.64 5.71 -3.35
C ASP A 319 -17.21 5.51 -3.87
N ASN A 320 -16.33 5.21 -2.93
CA ASN A 320 -14.92 5.00 -3.21
C ASN A 320 -14.61 3.51 -3.11
N PHE A 321 -13.88 3.00 -4.08
CA PHE A 321 -13.54 1.60 -4.16
C PHE A 321 -12.12 1.43 -4.67
N ARG A 322 -11.36 0.51 -4.04
CA ARG A 322 -10.01 0.15 -4.45
C ARG A 322 -9.80 -1.36 -4.39
N VAL A 323 -9.19 -1.89 -5.43
CA VAL A 323 -8.68 -3.26 -5.47
C VAL A 323 -7.22 -3.21 -5.90
N LEU A 324 -6.33 -3.67 -5.06
CA LEU A 324 -4.92 -3.87 -5.36
C LEU A 324 -4.61 -5.35 -5.32
N THR A 325 -3.93 -5.87 -6.32
CA THR A 325 -3.38 -7.22 -6.30
C THR A 325 -1.94 -7.21 -6.80
N THR A 326 -1.07 -7.91 -6.09
CA THR A 326 0.35 -8.03 -6.45
C THR A 326 0.87 -9.42 -6.17
N GLN A 327 1.66 -9.94 -7.09
CA GLN A 327 2.19 -11.29 -7.01
C GLN A 327 3.55 -11.39 -7.69
N ASN A 328 4.48 -12.09 -7.06
CA ASN A 328 5.68 -12.57 -7.75
C ASN A 328 5.34 -13.83 -8.55
N ILE A 329 5.35 -13.72 -9.88
CA ILE A 329 5.16 -14.86 -10.80
C ILE A 329 6.44 -15.70 -10.83
N LEU A 330 7.58 -15.04 -10.85
CA LEU A 330 8.92 -15.62 -10.70
C LEU A 330 9.61 -14.93 -9.52
N PRO A 331 10.64 -15.52 -8.94
CA PRO A 331 11.38 -14.87 -7.86
C PRO A 331 11.86 -13.44 -8.19
N ALA A 332 12.22 -13.20 -9.46
CA ALA A 332 12.67 -11.90 -9.94
C ALA A 332 11.56 -11.03 -10.57
N LEU A 333 10.41 -11.61 -10.95
CA LEU A 333 9.34 -10.92 -11.65
C LEU A 333 8.13 -10.74 -10.75
N ASN A 334 7.80 -9.52 -10.45
CA ASN A 334 6.54 -9.13 -9.83
C ASN A 334 5.59 -8.51 -10.85
N VAL A 335 4.31 -8.74 -10.69
CA VAL A 335 3.24 -8.06 -11.42
C VAL A 335 2.22 -7.54 -10.42
N THR A 336 1.82 -6.29 -10.60
CA THR A 336 0.86 -5.58 -9.77
C THR A 336 -0.23 -4.98 -10.65
N ALA A 337 -1.46 -5.06 -10.20
CA ALA A 337 -2.59 -4.38 -10.81
C ALA A 337 -3.44 -3.70 -9.74
N GLU A 338 -3.90 -2.51 -10.04
CA GLU A 338 -4.81 -1.76 -9.16
C GLU A 338 -5.93 -1.10 -9.97
N MET A 339 -7.10 -1.07 -9.36
CA MET A 339 -8.23 -0.27 -9.77
C MET A 339 -8.67 0.57 -8.58
N LYS A 340 -8.77 1.89 -8.77
CA LYS A 340 -9.36 2.84 -7.83
C LYS A 340 -10.51 3.58 -8.49
N ARG A 341 -11.57 3.79 -7.74
CA ARG A 341 -12.68 4.66 -8.11
C ARG A 341 -12.97 5.63 -6.98
N TYR A 342 -13.05 6.90 -7.32
CA TYR A 342 -13.53 7.96 -6.45
C TYR A 342 -14.72 8.63 -7.11
N GLY A 343 -15.82 8.81 -6.39
CA GLY A 343 -16.97 9.46 -6.97
C GLY A 343 -18.21 9.44 -6.12
N GLY A 344 -19.26 9.96 -6.68
CA GLY A 344 -20.58 10.05 -6.09
C GLY A 344 -21.39 11.21 -6.67
N ALA A 345 -22.65 11.32 -6.26
CA ALA A 345 -23.47 12.49 -6.51
C ALA A 345 -23.14 13.57 -5.46
N GLY A 346 -22.95 14.79 -5.88
CA GLY A 346 -22.72 15.93 -4.99
C GLY A 346 -23.94 16.31 -4.16
N ILE A 347 -23.74 17.28 -3.31
CA ILE A 347 -24.80 17.85 -2.49
C ILE A 347 -25.50 18.99 -3.22
N LEU A 348 -24.73 19.79 -3.95
CA LEU A 348 -25.27 20.85 -4.79
C LEU A 348 -25.98 20.26 -6.01
N LYS A 349 -26.90 21.05 -6.56
CA LYS A 349 -27.50 20.73 -7.85
C LYS A 349 -26.41 20.52 -8.91
N ASN A 350 -26.63 19.63 -9.84
CA ASN A 350 -25.75 19.39 -10.97
C ASN A 350 -24.28 19.03 -10.58
N GLU A 351 -24.11 18.28 -9.52
CA GLU A 351 -22.80 17.76 -9.12
C GLU A 351 -22.76 16.23 -9.21
N HIS A 352 -21.83 15.72 -9.98
CA HIS A 352 -21.54 14.29 -10.03
C HIS A 352 -20.07 14.10 -10.44
N THR A 353 -19.38 13.19 -9.77
CA THR A 353 -18.00 12.82 -10.11
C THR A 353 -17.88 11.32 -10.25
N ASP A 354 -17.18 10.86 -11.27
CA ASP A 354 -16.78 9.45 -11.45
C ASP A 354 -15.35 9.43 -11.98
N ASN A 355 -14.41 9.27 -11.07
CA ASN A 355 -12.97 9.23 -11.37
C ASN A 355 -12.46 7.81 -11.18
N ARG A 356 -11.97 7.19 -12.25
CA ARG A 356 -11.48 5.81 -12.30
C ARG A 356 -10.04 5.79 -12.70
N ASN A 357 -9.24 5.16 -11.88
CA ASN A 357 -7.80 5.03 -12.05
C ASN A 357 -7.44 3.55 -12.11
N TYR A 358 -6.65 3.18 -13.08
CA TYR A 358 -6.17 1.83 -13.31
C TYR A 358 -4.66 1.87 -13.48
N PHE A 359 -3.97 0.93 -12.92
CA PHE A 359 -2.61 0.66 -13.36
C PHE A 359 -2.31 -0.83 -13.39
N VAL A 360 -1.43 -1.19 -14.29
CA VAL A 360 -0.75 -2.49 -14.30
C VAL A 360 0.73 -2.20 -14.40
N SER A 361 1.50 -2.71 -13.46
CA SER A 361 2.95 -2.54 -13.46
C SER A 361 3.65 -3.87 -13.22
N GLY A 362 4.88 -3.94 -13.66
CA GLY A 362 5.74 -5.07 -13.41
C GLY A 362 7.18 -4.63 -13.20
N ASN A 363 7.88 -5.38 -12.36
CA ASN A 363 9.31 -5.17 -12.19
C ASN A 363 10.05 -6.50 -12.28
N TRP A 364 11.20 -6.45 -12.92
CA TRP A 364 12.16 -7.54 -13.01
C TRP A 364 13.43 -7.15 -12.27
N LEU A 365 13.67 -7.78 -11.14
CA LEU A 365 14.85 -7.54 -10.31
C LEU A 365 15.76 -8.78 -10.36
N GLY A 366 16.54 -8.86 -11.41
CA GLY A 366 17.50 -9.94 -11.64
C GLY A 366 18.92 -9.53 -11.31
N LYS A 367 19.85 -10.52 -11.31
CA LYS A 367 21.27 -10.28 -11.00
C LYS A 367 21.98 -9.39 -12.01
N LYS A 368 21.61 -9.48 -13.29
CA LYS A 368 22.25 -8.73 -14.39
C LYS A 368 21.33 -7.73 -15.06
N TYR A 369 20.04 -7.93 -14.97
CA TYR A 369 19.04 -7.14 -15.66
C TYR A 369 17.98 -6.67 -14.69
N LEU A 370 17.71 -5.38 -14.72
CA LEU A 370 16.68 -4.71 -13.94
C LEU A 370 15.73 -4.03 -14.91
N ALA A 371 14.45 -4.16 -14.64
CA ALA A 371 13.45 -3.43 -15.40
C ALA A 371 12.26 -3.05 -14.51
N HIS A 372 11.70 -1.89 -14.77
CA HIS A 372 10.42 -1.44 -14.26
C HIS A 372 9.58 -1.00 -15.45
N GLY A 373 8.33 -1.37 -15.48
CA GLY A 373 7.44 -0.93 -16.54
C GLY A 373 6.00 -0.92 -16.09
N GLY A 374 5.19 -0.13 -16.76
CA GLY A 374 3.79 -0.06 -16.41
C GLY A 374 2.94 0.73 -17.39
N PHE A 375 1.65 0.51 -17.22
CA PHE A 375 0.58 1.22 -17.89
C PHE A 375 -0.33 1.84 -16.84
N ILE A 376 -0.55 3.15 -16.93
CA ILE A 376 -1.43 3.92 -16.04
C ILE A 376 -2.52 4.53 -16.90
N TYR A 377 -3.77 4.35 -16.51
CA TYR A 377 -4.92 4.94 -17.19
C TYR A 377 -5.86 5.57 -16.17
N ASN A 378 -6.03 6.88 -16.27
CA ASN A 378 -6.92 7.65 -15.43
C ASN A 378 -8.02 8.25 -16.32
N HIS A 379 -9.27 8.06 -15.91
CA HIS A 379 -10.45 8.60 -16.58
C HIS A 379 -11.39 9.20 -15.56
N GLY A 380 -11.68 10.49 -15.71
CA GLY A 380 -12.62 11.21 -14.87
C GLY A 380 -13.74 11.84 -15.70
N THR A 381 -14.94 11.78 -15.17
CA THR A 381 -16.10 12.52 -15.67
C THR A 381 -16.69 13.31 -14.52
N ARG A 382 -16.98 14.57 -14.75
CA ARG A 382 -17.59 15.43 -13.76
C ARG A 382 -18.70 16.27 -14.40
N THR A 383 -19.86 16.33 -13.74
CA THR A 383 -20.84 17.40 -13.95
C THR A 383 -20.44 18.59 -13.07
N GLU A 384 -20.37 19.76 -13.66
CA GLU A 384 -19.88 20.98 -13.01
C GLU A 384 -21.04 21.88 -12.60
N SER A 385 -21.17 22.11 -11.31
CA SER A 385 -22.14 23.10 -10.76
C SER A 385 -21.65 24.54 -10.89
N GLY A 386 -20.36 24.75 -11.07
CA GLY A 386 -19.74 26.08 -10.99
C GLY A 386 -19.78 26.71 -9.58
N GLY A 387 -20.16 25.92 -8.57
CA GLY A 387 -20.42 26.39 -7.22
C GLY A 387 -21.79 27.04 -7.02
N VAL A 388 -22.11 27.43 -5.80
CA VAL A 388 -23.37 28.14 -5.49
C VAL A 388 -23.33 29.57 -6.02
N GLN A 389 -24.46 30.10 -6.44
CA GLN A 389 -24.55 31.49 -6.92
C GLN A 389 -24.33 32.51 -5.79
N ASP A 390 -24.90 32.25 -4.62
CA ASP A 390 -24.78 33.13 -3.47
C ASP A 390 -24.55 32.30 -2.19
N ASN A 391 -23.44 32.51 -1.52
CA ASN A 391 -23.05 31.87 -0.28
C ASN A 391 -24.01 32.12 0.88
N PHE A 392 -24.79 33.17 0.82
CA PHE A 392 -25.81 33.50 1.81
C PHE A 392 -26.77 32.34 2.04
N TRP A 393 -27.25 31.69 0.96
CA TRP A 393 -28.20 30.60 1.03
C TRP A 393 -27.67 29.32 1.68
N ILE A 394 -26.36 29.09 1.65
CA ILE A 394 -25.71 28.01 2.38
C ILE A 394 -25.74 28.28 3.89
N ARG A 395 -25.59 29.53 4.28
CA ARG A 395 -25.60 29.98 5.68
C ARG A 395 -27.01 30.09 6.24
N ASP A 396 -28.01 30.24 5.41
CA ASP A 396 -29.41 30.27 5.82
C ASP A 396 -29.85 28.89 6.35
N THR A 397 -30.50 28.91 7.53
CA THR A 397 -30.94 27.70 8.20
C THR A 397 -32.24 27.13 7.65
N LEU A 398 -32.98 27.92 6.91
CA LEU A 398 -34.31 27.57 6.41
C LEU A 398 -34.27 26.88 5.05
N VAL A 399 -33.21 27.08 4.28
CA VAL A 399 -33.04 26.52 2.93
C VAL A 399 -32.31 25.18 2.98
N ASP A 400 -32.84 24.16 2.29
CA ASP A 400 -32.08 22.93 2.06
C ASP A 400 -30.96 23.23 1.05
N VAL A 401 -29.73 22.88 1.40
CA VAL A 401 -28.52 23.09 0.57
C VAL A 401 -28.68 22.53 -0.85
N ARG A 402 -29.51 21.51 -1.02
CA ARG A 402 -29.78 20.88 -2.32
C ARG A 402 -30.67 21.71 -3.24
N GLU A 403 -31.42 22.63 -2.68
CA GLU A 403 -32.31 23.50 -3.42
C GLU A 403 -31.65 24.83 -3.82
N VAL A 404 -30.45 25.09 -3.28
CA VAL A 404 -29.66 26.28 -3.60
C VAL A 404 -29.26 26.28 -5.08
N ASP A 405 -29.42 27.45 -5.72
CA ASP A 405 -29.06 27.60 -7.12
C ASP A 405 -27.55 27.64 -7.33
N VAL A 406 -27.14 27.02 -8.42
CA VAL A 406 -25.75 26.89 -8.83
C VAL A 406 -25.48 27.66 -10.12
N ASN A 407 -24.20 27.99 -10.33
CA ASN A 407 -23.80 28.80 -11.48
C ASN A 407 -23.93 28.07 -12.83
N LEU A 408 -23.78 26.74 -12.86
CA LEU A 408 -23.80 25.97 -14.09
C LEU A 408 -24.83 24.82 -13.99
N ALA A 409 -25.74 24.75 -14.95
CA ALA A 409 -26.84 23.79 -14.95
C ALA A 409 -26.56 22.55 -15.83
N ALA A 410 -25.73 22.64 -16.86
CA ALA A 410 -25.53 21.60 -17.85
C ALA A 410 -24.07 21.34 -18.25
N ALA A 411 -23.14 21.87 -17.50
CA ALA A 411 -21.72 21.78 -17.81
C ALA A 411 -21.13 20.42 -17.39
N THR A 412 -20.26 19.88 -18.23
CA THR A 412 -19.56 18.61 -17.99
C THR A 412 -18.09 18.69 -18.37
N ASN A 413 -17.24 18.08 -17.57
CA ASN A 413 -15.84 17.86 -17.86
C ASN A 413 -15.54 16.37 -17.99
N ARG A 414 -14.66 16.03 -18.94
CA ARG A 414 -14.07 14.71 -19.08
C ARG A 414 -12.56 14.83 -19.14
N TYR A 415 -11.90 14.09 -18.28
CA TYR A 415 -10.44 14.04 -18.16
C TYR A 415 -9.94 12.65 -18.50
N LYS A 416 -8.82 12.57 -19.22
CA LYS A 416 -8.11 11.31 -19.46
C LYS A 416 -6.60 11.56 -19.36
N LYS A 417 -5.92 10.66 -18.65
CA LYS A 417 -4.46 10.58 -18.65
C LYS A 417 -4.07 9.13 -18.89
N MET A 418 -3.21 8.89 -19.85
CA MET A 418 -2.65 7.57 -20.13
C MET A 418 -1.14 7.71 -20.12
N THR A 419 -0.48 6.85 -19.37
CA THR A 419 0.99 6.80 -19.32
C THR A 419 1.44 5.36 -19.51
N VAL A 420 2.41 5.17 -20.40
CA VAL A 420 3.16 3.93 -20.59
C VAL A 420 4.61 4.25 -20.30
N PHE A 421 5.24 3.49 -19.44
CA PHE A 421 6.66 3.69 -19.16
C PHE A 421 7.41 2.37 -19.12
N TYR A 422 8.69 2.42 -19.46
CA TYR A 422 9.58 1.28 -19.39
C TYR A 422 11.00 1.75 -19.12
N ASP A 423 11.54 1.30 -18.00
CA ASP A 423 12.89 1.60 -17.55
C ASP A 423 13.66 0.29 -17.47
N GLN A 424 14.84 0.24 -18.04
CA GLN A 424 15.67 -0.95 -18.01
C GLN A 424 17.13 -0.61 -17.81
N SER A 425 17.83 -1.49 -17.14
CA SER A 425 19.28 -1.39 -17.01
C SER A 425 19.94 -2.76 -17.01
N TYR A 426 21.09 -2.84 -17.64
CA TYR A 426 21.92 -4.03 -17.71
C TYR A 426 23.22 -3.81 -16.95
N ARG A 427 23.56 -4.71 -16.06
CA ARG A 427 24.76 -4.68 -15.24
C ARG A 427 25.95 -5.17 -16.05
N ILE A 428 26.98 -4.36 -16.08
CA ILE A 428 28.26 -4.69 -16.68
C ILE A 428 29.26 -4.91 -15.52
N PRO A 429 29.61 -6.15 -15.17
CA PRO A 429 30.60 -6.40 -14.14
C PRO A 429 31.97 -6.02 -14.67
N PHE A 430 32.70 -5.20 -13.91
CA PHE A 430 34.08 -4.84 -14.23
C PHE A 430 35.09 -5.92 -13.79
N ASP A 431 34.71 -7.18 -13.81
CA ASP A 431 35.58 -8.34 -13.53
C ASP A 431 36.86 -8.33 -14.37
N PHE A 432 36.83 -7.67 -15.53
CA PHE A 432 38.02 -7.57 -16.40
C PHE A 432 39.12 -6.71 -15.74
N ILE A 433 38.78 -5.71 -14.95
CA ILE A 433 39.77 -4.88 -14.23
C ILE A 433 40.45 -5.73 -13.14
N GLU A 434 39.70 -6.54 -12.41
CA GLU A 434 40.26 -7.47 -11.43
C GLU A 434 41.11 -8.55 -12.11
N LYS A 435 40.64 -9.11 -13.21
CA LYS A 435 41.43 -10.05 -14.01
C LYS A 435 42.70 -9.43 -14.55
N LEU A 436 42.69 -8.16 -14.92
CA LEU A 436 43.88 -7.43 -15.34
C LEU A 436 44.85 -7.19 -14.18
N ARG A 437 44.33 -6.85 -13.01
CA ARG A 437 45.12 -6.62 -11.79
C ARG A 437 45.81 -7.89 -11.30
N HIS A 438 45.15 -9.04 -11.42
CA HIS A 438 45.67 -10.36 -11.03
C HIS A 438 46.16 -11.20 -12.23
N ARG A 439 46.49 -10.55 -13.33
CA ARG A 439 47.03 -11.23 -14.50
C ARG A 439 48.41 -11.78 -14.19
N GLY A 440 48.52 -13.11 -14.05
CA GLY A 440 49.72 -13.82 -13.68
C GLY A 440 49.72 -14.44 -12.27
N ASP A 441 48.72 -14.15 -11.47
CA ASP A 441 48.50 -14.77 -10.17
C ASP A 441 47.65 -16.04 -10.32
N THR A 442 48.31 -17.20 -10.32
CA THR A 442 47.64 -18.52 -10.46
C THR A 442 46.92 -18.94 -9.20
N SER A 443 47.11 -18.25 -8.08
CA SER A 443 46.40 -18.51 -6.81
C SER A 443 45.10 -17.78 -6.68
N TRP A 444 44.82 -16.81 -7.59
CA TRP A 444 43.58 -16.05 -7.55
C TRP A 444 42.42 -16.87 -8.10
N VAL A 445 41.52 -17.27 -7.23
CA VAL A 445 40.26 -17.94 -7.57
C VAL A 445 39.15 -16.91 -7.50
N LYS A 446 38.42 -16.76 -8.59
CA LYS A 446 37.23 -15.90 -8.60
C LYS A 446 36.23 -16.42 -7.58
N ALA A 447 35.94 -15.64 -6.55
CA ALA A 447 34.87 -15.97 -5.63
C ALA A 447 33.53 -15.96 -6.38
N ASP A 448 32.86 -17.10 -6.40
CA ASP A 448 31.53 -17.28 -7.06
C ASP A 448 30.40 -16.61 -6.28
N THR A 449 30.68 -16.08 -5.13
CA THR A 449 29.75 -15.29 -4.32
C THR A 449 29.52 -13.93 -4.99
N VAL A 450 28.26 -13.50 -5.05
CA VAL A 450 27.89 -12.13 -5.44
C VAL A 450 28.61 -11.19 -4.47
N ASN A 451 29.77 -10.71 -4.90
CA ASN A 451 30.60 -9.86 -4.05
C ASN A 451 30.04 -8.43 -4.19
N THR A 452 29.37 -7.95 -3.13
CA THR A 452 28.86 -6.59 -3.02
C THR A 452 29.95 -5.51 -3.09
N ASN A 453 31.21 -5.92 -3.02
CA ASN A 453 32.38 -5.05 -3.09
C ASN A 453 32.95 -4.87 -4.51
N ILE A 454 32.37 -5.52 -5.55
CA ILE A 454 32.86 -5.40 -6.91
C ILE A 454 32.29 -4.13 -7.51
N THR A 455 33.17 -3.28 -8.01
CA THR A 455 32.81 -2.14 -8.87
C THR A 455 31.95 -2.60 -10.02
N THR A 456 30.78 -2.01 -10.16
CA THR A 456 29.82 -2.34 -11.21
C THR A 456 29.41 -1.12 -12.00
N GLY A 457 29.15 -1.32 -13.28
CA GLY A 457 28.53 -0.35 -14.15
C GLY A 457 27.18 -0.85 -14.64
N TYR A 458 26.30 0.06 -14.93
CA TYR A 458 25.02 -0.21 -15.56
C TYR A 458 24.88 0.68 -16.78
N ILE A 459 24.38 0.12 -17.86
CA ILE A 459 23.88 0.87 -19.01
C ILE A 459 22.36 0.67 -19.05
N GLY A 460 21.62 1.73 -19.24
CA GLY A 460 20.18 1.62 -19.24
C GLY A 460 19.49 2.64 -20.12
N THR A 461 18.22 2.41 -20.32
CA THR A 461 17.30 3.30 -21.04
C THR A 461 16.03 3.48 -20.23
N SER A 462 15.44 4.65 -20.35
CA SER A 462 14.16 4.97 -19.77
C SER A 462 13.30 5.65 -20.83
N SER A 463 12.07 5.19 -20.99
CA SER A 463 11.12 5.73 -21.96
C SER A 463 9.76 5.93 -21.29
N GLU A 464 9.14 7.06 -21.55
CA GLU A 464 7.79 7.37 -21.11
C GLU A 464 6.98 8.00 -22.23
N TYR A 465 5.79 7.47 -22.43
CA TYR A 465 4.79 8.08 -23.30
C TYR A 465 3.56 8.41 -22.48
N SER A 466 3.21 9.69 -22.43
CA SER A 466 2.03 10.19 -21.67
C SER A 466 1.12 11.00 -22.58
N THR A 467 -0.19 10.79 -22.42
CA THR A 467 -1.20 11.61 -23.07
C THR A 467 -2.15 12.17 -22.04
N TYR A 468 -2.46 13.43 -22.18
CA TYR A 468 -3.43 14.15 -21.34
C TYR A 468 -4.51 14.72 -22.24
N SER A 469 -5.77 14.60 -21.83
CA SER A 469 -6.87 15.27 -22.53
C SER A 469 -7.93 15.74 -21.55
N LYS A 470 -8.50 16.89 -21.86
CA LYS A 470 -9.63 17.47 -21.17
C LYS A 470 -10.66 17.89 -22.22
N LYS A 471 -11.92 17.62 -21.96
CA LYS A 471 -13.03 18.10 -22.77
C LYS A 471 -14.07 18.73 -21.86
N TYR A 472 -14.31 20.02 -22.06
CA TYR A 472 -15.37 20.78 -21.41
C TYR A 472 -16.54 20.94 -22.38
N VAL A 473 -17.75 20.68 -21.92
CA VAL A 473 -18.97 20.86 -22.68
C VAL A 473 -20.01 21.51 -21.79
N ASP A 474 -20.58 22.61 -22.24
CA ASP A 474 -21.74 23.26 -21.63
C ASP A 474 -22.82 23.44 -22.68
N ASN A 475 -24.00 22.92 -22.41
CA ASN A 475 -25.15 22.97 -23.31
C ASN A 475 -26.24 23.93 -22.82
N THR A 476 -25.89 25.01 -22.18
CA THR A 476 -26.79 26.03 -21.66
C THR A 476 -27.35 26.82 -22.82
N ASP A 477 -28.71 26.95 -22.89
CA ASP A 477 -29.38 27.77 -23.89
C ASP A 477 -29.16 29.28 -23.62
N ASP A 478 -28.79 29.66 -22.39
CA ASP A 478 -28.43 31.01 -22.03
C ASP A 478 -26.94 31.23 -22.23
N ALA A 479 -26.59 31.79 -23.36
CA ALA A 479 -25.22 32.22 -23.67
C ALA A 479 -24.58 33.21 -22.68
N LEU A 480 -25.38 33.77 -21.84
CA LEU A 480 -25.06 34.81 -20.85
C LEU A 480 -25.28 34.29 -19.43
N SER A 481 -24.85 33.07 -19.11
CA SER A 481 -24.80 32.71 -17.71
C SER A 481 -23.87 33.72 -17.03
N ALA A 482 -24.25 34.21 -15.86
CA ALA A 482 -23.46 35.18 -15.09
C ALA A 482 -22.07 34.65 -14.74
N PHE A 483 -21.85 33.33 -14.93
CA PHE A 483 -20.58 32.66 -14.73
C PHE A 483 -19.53 33.00 -15.79
N TYR A 484 -19.93 33.21 -17.05
CA TYR A 484 -19.00 33.53 -18.13
C TYR A 484 -19.02 35.03 -18.41
N ARG A 485 -17.87 35.65 -18.38
CA ARG A 485 -17.73 37.07 -18.67
C ARG A 485 -17.66 37.35 -20.18
N ASP A 486 -16.93 36.53 -20.91
CA ASP A 486 -16.58 36.75 -22.31
C ASP A 486 -16.99 35.54 -23.17
N GLN A 487 -17.17 35.81 -24.46
CA GLN A 487 -17.47 34.80 -25.48
C GLN A 487 -16.68 35.08 -26.75
N PHE A 488 -15.87 34.13 -27.16
CA PHE A 488 -14.94 34.29 -28.29
C PHE A 488 -15.33 33.47 -29.53
N TYR A 489 -16.20 32.44 -29.38
CA TYR A 489 -16.68 31.63 -30.47
C TYR A 489 -18.05 32.01 -30.96
N ILE A 490 -18.36 31.51 -32.18
CA ILE A 490 -19.60 31.85 -32.92
C ILE A 490 -20.83 31.14 -32.37
N ASN A 491 -20.65 30.04 -31.59
CA ASN A 491 -21.80 29.32 -31.05
C ASN A 491 -22.16 29.83 -29.65
N PRO A 492 -23.23 30.64 -29.54
CA PRO A 492 -23.63 31.20 -28.26
C PRO A 492 -24.29 30.21 -27.32
N ASN A 493 -24.86 29.10 -27.85
CA ASN A 493 -25.68 28.18 -27.09
C ASN A 493 -24.93 26.92 -26.65
N LYS A 494 -23.66 26.79 -27.00
CA LYS A 494 -22.91 25.60 -26.68
C LYS A 494 -21.41 25.85 -26.62
N SER A 495 -20.79 25.50 -25.50
CA SER A 495 -19.35 25.41 -25.38
C SER A 495 -18.89 23.95 -25.57
N ALA A 496 -17.83 23.74 -26.33
CA ALA A 496 -17.24 22.41 -26.54
C ALA A 496 -15.73 22.52 -26.72
N ASP A 497 -15.05 22.83 -25.61
CA ASP A 497 -13.61 23.09 -25.59
C ASP A 497 -12.82 21.80 -25.34
N SER A 498 -11.70 21.64 -26.03
CA SER A 498 -10.88 20.43 -25.96
C SER A 498 -9.42 20.78 -25.87
N LEU A 499 -8.74 20.26 -24.86
CA LEU A 499 -7.29 20.40 -24.67
C LEU A 499 -6.64 19.02 -24.73
N ARG A 500 -5.47 18.92 -25.32
CA ARG A 500 -4.73 17.67 -25.42
C ARG A 500 -3.24 17.91 -25.46
N THR A 501 -2.50 17.13 -24.67
CA THR A 501 -1.04 17.10 -24.69
C THR A 501 -0.57 15.66 -24.88
N MET A 502 0.48 15.48 -25.67
CA MET A 502 1.20 14.22 -25.81
C MET A 502 2.65 14.47 -25.45
N ARG A 503 3.24 13.63 -24.60
CA ARG A 503 4.65 13.70 -24.19
C ARG A 503 5.32 12.37 -24.42
N LEU A 504 6.47 12.41 -25.09
CA LEU A 504 7.40 11.29 -25.21
C LEU A 504 8.75 11.73 -24.67
N ASP A 505 9.20 11.04 -23.63
CA ASP A 505 10.49 11.28 -22.98
C ASP A 505 11.35 10.02 -23.07
N ASN A 506 12.50 10.10 -23.74
CA ASN A 506 13.44 8.99 -23.87
C ASN A 506 14.80 9.42 -23.39
N ARG A 507 15.47 8.56 -22.62
CA ARG A 507 16.82 8.81 -22.16
C ARG A 507 17.66 7.54 -22.12
N ILE A 508 18.97 7.74 -22.24
CA ILE A 508 19.98 6.72 -22.08
C ILE A 508 20.90 7.16 -20.94
N PHE A 509 21.25 6.23 -20.08
CA PHE A 509 22.09 6.53 -18.93
C PHE A 509 23.19 5.50 -18.70
N LEU A 510 24.23 5.96 -18.03
CA LEU A 510 25.31 5.15 -17.50
C LEU A 510 25.34 5.37 -15.99
N ARG A 511 25.37 4.27 -15.24
CA ARG A 511 25.52 4.28 -13.78
C ARG A 511 26.81 3.58 -13.44
N PHE A 512 27.52 4.15 -12.51
CA PHE A 512 28.77 3.60 -11.99
C PHE A 512 28.71 3.52 -10.45
N GLN A 513 28.99 2.34 -9.92
CA GLN A 513 29.04 2.07 -8.49
C GLN A 513 30.47 1.64 -8.14
N PRO A 514 31.36 2.61 -7.84
CA PRO A 514 32.79 2.35 -7.75
C PRO A 514 33.21 1.65 -6.47
N TRP A 515 32.40 1.77 -5.39
CA TRP A 515 32.74 1.31 -4.04
C TRP A 515 31.57 0.57 -3.38
N LYS A 516 31.78 0.28 -2.09
CA LYS A 516 30.73 -0.27 -1.24
C LYS A 516 29.55 0.71 -1.08
N GLU A 517 28.42 0.18 -0.67
CA GLU A 517 27.22 0.98 -0.41
C GLU A 517 27.43 2.05 0.67
N ASP A 518 28.30 1.79 1.66
CA ASP A 518 28.62 2.70 2.76
C ASP A 518 29.80 3.64 2.46
N ALA A 519 30.04 3.97 1.20
CA ALA A 519 31.06 4.94 0.80
C ALA A 519 30.49 6.35 0.70
N LEU A 520 31.34 7.36 0.88
CA LEU A 520 30.95 8.77 0.74
C LEU A 520 30.32 9.05 -0.62
N VAL A 521 30.79 8.37 -1.66
CA VAL A 521 30.16 8.34 -2.98
C VAL A 521 29.97 6.86 -3.34
N SER A 522 28.74 6.38 -3.25
CA SER A 522 28.41 4.98 -3.54
C SER A 522 27.95 4.76 -4.96
N LYS A 523 27.34 5.78 -5.59
CA LYS A 523 26.78 5.70 -6.92
C LYS A 523 26.93 7.04 -7.62
N ILE A 524 27.25 6.99 -8.90
CA ILE A 524 27.23 8.12 -9.84
C ILE A 524 26.44 7.68 -11.06
N GLU A 525 25.52 8.50 -11.51
CA GLU A 525 24.73 8.25 -12.71
C GLU A 525 24.70 9.50 -13.58
N GLY A 526 24.79 9.33 -14.87
CA GLY A 526 24.65 10.42 -15.84
C GLY A 526 24.01 9.91 -17.11
N GLY A 527 23.28 10.79 -17.77
CA GLY A 527 22.56 10.42 -18.98
C GLY A 527 22.20 11.61 -19.84
N VAL A 528 21.71 11.27 -21.01
CA VAL A 528 21.18 12.23 -21.99
C VAL A 528 19.78 11.80 -22.41
N GLY A 529 18.91 12.75 -22.62
CA GLY A 529 17.53 12.49 -23.01
C GLY A 529 16.99 13.46 -24.03
N ASN A 530 15.91 13.03 -24.62
CA ASN A 530 15.13 13.83 -25.56
C ASN A 530 13.66 13.79 -25.13
N ARG A 531 13.06 14.97 -25.01
CA ARG A 531 11.66 15.16 -24.69
C ARG A 531 10.94 15.82 -25.85
N ILE A 532 9.90 15.16 -26.32
CA ILE A 532 9.00 15.64 -27.37
C ILE A 532 7.63 15.85 -26.75
N GLN A 533 7.12 17.08 -26.85
CA GLN A 533 5.77 17.42 -26.40
C GLN A 533 4.99 17.95 -27.60
N THR A 534 3.73 17.53 -27.72
CA THR A 534 2.82 18.02 -28.75
C THR A 534 1.54 18.52 -28.08
N PHE A 535 1.24 19.78 -28.29
CA PHE A 535 0.08 20.47 -27.72
C PHE A 535 -0.93 20.74 -28.84
N TYR A 536 -2.19 20.64 -28.51
CA TYR A 536 -3.29 20.90 -29.45
C TYR A 536 -4.03 22.14 -29.01
N LEU A 537 -3.95 23.19 -29.79
CA LEU A 537 -4.67 24.44 -29.59
C LEU A 537 -5.76 24.58 -30.65
N GLN A 538 -7.00 24.79 -30.24
CA GLN A 538 -8.14 24.96 -31.13
C GLN A 538 -8.47 26.45 -31.32
N SER A 539 -7.55 27.23 -31.87
CA SER A 539 -7.88 28.58 -32.33
C SER A 539 -8.62 28.53 -33.69
N PRO A 540 -9.56 29.44 -33.96
CA PRO A 540 -10.24 29.47 -35.24
C PRO A 540 -9.32 29.57 -36.45
N ASP A 541 -8.28 30.37 -36.37
CA ASP A 541 -7.31 30.55 -37.44
C ASP A 541 -6.49 29.29 -37.73
N GLU A 542 -6.11 28.56 -36.69
CA GLU A 542 -5.38 27.30 -36.82
C GLU A 542 -6.23 26.17 -37.35
N VAL A 543 -7.48 26.07 -36.94
CA VAL A 543 -8.41 25.06 -37.46
C VAL A 543 -8.73 25.28 -38.92
N LEU A 544 -8.82 26.52 -39.34
CA LEU A 544 -9.18 26.85 -40.75
C LEU A 544 -7.98 26.84 -41.68
N TYR A 545 -6.79 27.24 -41.24
CA TYR A 545 -5.68 27.51 -42.15
C TYR A 545 -4.38 26.75 -41.85
N LYS A 546 -4.25 26.16 -40.65
CA LYS A 546 -2.99 25.51 -40.21
C LYS A 546 -3.29 24.24 -39.41
N SER A 547 -2.25 23.50 -39.11
CA SER A 547 -2.29 22.42 -38.16
C SER A 547 -2.43 22.98 -36.73
N SER A 548 -3.43 22.51 -36.00
CA SER A 548 -3.62 22.85 -34.56
C SER A 548 -2.60 22.24 -33.61
N ASN A 549 -1.48 21.72 -34.12
CA ASN A 549 -0.47 21.02 -33.34
C ASN A 549 0.79 21.87 -33.17
N HIS A 550 1.13 22.18 -31.93
CA HIS A 550 2.38 22.82 -31.56
C HIS A 550 3.33 21.77 -30.98
N ARG A 551 4.56 21.72 -31.46
CA ARG A 551 5.52 20.71 -31.03
C ARG A 551 6.77 21.35 -30.45
N TRP A 552 7.04 20.98 -29.17
CA TRP A 552 8.29 21.25 -28.50
C TRP A 552 9.18 20.02 -28.57
N ASN A 553 10.45 20.22 -28.80
CA ASN A 553 11.46 19.19 -28.79
C ASN A 553 12.67 19.71 -28.03
N SER A 554 13.00 19.05 -26.93
CA SER A 554 14.03 19.47 -25.98
C SER A 554 15.03 18.35 -25.78
N PHE A 555 16.32 18.70 -25.69
CA PHE A 555 17.41 17.79 -25.38
C PHE A 555 18.01 18.19 -24.04
N TYR A 556 18.17 17.22 -23.16
CA TYR A 556 18.71 17.44 -21.83
C TYR A 556 19.79 16.45 -21.46
N THR A 557 20.61 16.86 -20.51
CA THR A 557 21.58 15.99 -19.83
C THR A 557 21.33 16.06 -18.33
N TYR A 558 21.63 14.99 -17.63
CA TYR A 558 21.57 14.96 -16.18
C TYR A 558 22.74 14.20 -15.59
N VAL A 559 23.09 14.56 -14.37
CA VAL A 559 24.09 13.88 -13.55
C VAL A 559 23.56 13.80 -12.14
N GLY A 560 23.77 12.68 -11.49
CA GLY A 560 23.43 12.49 -10.10
C GLY A 560 24.52 11.69 -9.38
N ALA A 561 24.62 11.92 -8.09
CA ALA A 561 25.49 11.18 -7.20
C ALA A 561 24.81 10.95 -5.86
N GLU A 562 25.09 9.82 -5.22
CA GLU A 562 24.63 9.52 -3.87
C GLU A 562 25.73 8.84 -3.05
N GLY A 563 25.59 8.94 -1.76
CA GLY A 563 26.54 8.32 -0.84
C GLY A 563 25.98 8.10 0.54
N LEU A 564 26.60 7.17 1.24
CA LEU A 564 26.29 6.79 2.60
C LEU A 564 27.58 6.75 3.41
N LEU A 565 27.69 7.58 4.44
CA LEU A 565 28.83 7.53 5.37
C LEU A 565 28.41 6.79 6.65
N GLY A 566 28.70 5.49 6.67
CA GLY A 566 28.21 4.60 7.70
C GLY A 566 26.69 4.68 7.83
N ARG A 567 26.16 4.64 9.04
CA ARG A 567 24.73 4.80 9.32
C ARG A 567 24.30 6.25 9.66
N TYR A 568 25.25 7.20 9.60
CA TYR A 568 25.06 8.54 10.14
C TYR A 568 24.68 9.58 9.10
N LEU A 569 25.24 9.51 7.90
CA LEU A 569 24.99 10.48 6.85
C LEU A 569 24.62 9.76 5.56
N GLN A 570 23.46 10.10 5.02
CA GLN A 570 23.01 9.73 3.68
C GLN A 570 22.81 11.01 2.88
N TRP A 571 23.30 11.05 1.66
CA TRP A 571 23.10 12.20 0.78
C TRP A 571 22.90 11.75 -0.67
N ASP A 572 22.16 12.55 -1.40
CA ASP A 572 22.02 12.44 -2.86
C ASP A 572 21.92 13.85 -3.47
N ALA A 573 22.42 13.98 -4.66
CA ALA A 573 22.32 15.20 -5.45
C ALA A 573 22.12 14.86 -6.93
N THR A 574 21.20 15.56 -7.58
CA THR A 574 20.90 15.38 -9.02
C THR A 574 20.75 16.74 -9.66
N GLY A 575 21.37 16.90 -10.81
CA GLY A 575 21.25 18.07 -11.67
C GLY A 575 20.82 17.68 -13.07
N LEU A 576 19.96 18.50 -13.69
CA LEU A 576 19.50 18.37 -15.06
C LEU A 576 19.63 19.71 -15.76
N LEU A 577 20.05 19.72 -17.02
CA LEU A 577 20.15 20.89 -17.88
C LEU A 577 19.57 20.57 -19.24
N ASN A 578 18.60 21.36 -19.70
CA ASN A 578 18.13 21.37 -21.06
C ASN A 578 19.07 22.26 -21.90
N PHE A 579 19.87 21.65 -22.76
CA PHE A 579 20.90 22.35 -23.52
C PHE A 579 20.46 22.76 -24.93
N ALA A 580 19.35 22.21 -25.42
CA ALA A 580 18.84 22.53 -26.74
C ALA A 580 17.34 22.32 -26.88
N GLY A 581 16.69 23.06 -27.75
CA GLY A 581 15.28 22.94 -28.10
C GLY A 581 14.40 24.01 -27.42
N ALA A 582 13.10 23.74 -27.30
CA ALA A 582 12.12 24.71 -26.78
C ALA A 582 12.37 25.08 -25.31
N GLU A 583 12.85 24.14 -24.50
CA GLU A 583 13.19 24.36 -23.09
C GLU A 583 14.68 24.66 -22.86
N ALA A 584 15.41 25.13 -23.89
CA ALA A 584 16.85 25.38 -23.77
C ALA A 584 17.16 26.39 -22.67
N GLY A 585 18.13 26.08 -21.79
CA GLY A 585 18.50 26.88 -20.65
C GLY A 585 17.71 26.57 -19.37
N ASP A 586 16.70 25.71 -19.41
CA ASP A 586 16.05 25.20 -18.20
C ASP A 586 17.01 24.30 -17.44
N PHE A 587 17.04 24.48 -16.14
CA PHE A 587 17.81 23.61 -15.26
C PHE A 587 17.07 23.26 -13.98
N PHE A 588 17.48 22.15 -13.42
CA PHE A 588 16.97 21.64 -12.15
C PHE A 588 18.15 21.07 -11.35
N VAL A 589 18.26 21.48 -10.10
CA VAL A 589 19.23 20.92 -9.16
C VAL A 589 18.50 20.56 -7.86
N LYS A 590 18.65 19.32 -7.45
CA LYS A 590 18.08 18.80 -6.20
C LYS A 590 19.21 18.20 -5.37
N ALA A 591 19.23 18.47 -4.09
CA ALA A 591 20.15 17.84 -3.15
C ALA A 591 19.43 17.50 -1.85
N ASN A 592 19.64 16.30 -1.35
CA ASN A 592 19.14 15.83 -0.09
C ASN A 592 20.31 15.41 0.81
N ALA A 593 20.19 15.69 2.09
CA ALA A 593 21.11 15.19 3.10
C ALA A 593 20.35 14.78 4.34
N LYS A 594 20.57 13.57 4.84
CA LYS A 594 19.95 13.04 6.05
C LYS A 594 21.03 12.66 7.03
N PHE A 595 21.05 13.33 8.16
CA PHE A 595 21.94 13.04 9.28
C PHE A 595 21.16 12.34 10.38
N SER A 596 21.64 11.17 10.81
CA SER A 596 20.98 10.31 11.79
C SER A 596 21.89 10.06 12.97
N VAL A 597 21.40 10.29 14.18
CA VAL A 597 22.09 9.99 15.43
C VAL A 597 21.31 8.94 16.22
N TYR A 598 22.03 8.08 16.97
CA TYR A 598 21.46 6.95 17.67
C TYR A 598 21.71 7.07 19.19
N PRO A 599 21.05 8.04 19.86
CA PRO A 599 21.31 8.28 21.29
C PRO A 599 20.72 7.19 22.19
N PHE A 600 19.75 6.42 21.67
CA PHE A 600 19.04 5.41 22.44
C PHE A 600 19.68 4.03 22.25
N ARG A 601 20.64 3.68 23.09
CA ARG A 601 21.40 2.41 22.99
C ARG A 601 20.50 1.15 23.02
N ARG A 602 19.34 1.22 23.70
CA ARG A 602 18.38 0.11 23.80
C ARG A 602 17.47 -0.04 22.58
N GLU A 603 17.39 0.99 21.75
CA GLU A 603 16.53 1.02 20.55
C GLU A 603 17.32 1.57 19.35
N PRO A 604 18.28 0.81 18.82
CA PRO A 604 19.11 1.27 17.69
C PRO A 604 18.31 1.48 16.39
N SER A 605 17.08 0.97 16.34
CA SER A 605 16.15 1.18 15.20
C SER A 605 15.42 2.51 15.21
N SER A 606 15.56 3.33 16.27
CA SER A 606 14.88 4.61 16.43
C SER A 606 15.87 5.78 16.48
N PRO A 607 16.44 6.18 15.31
CA PRO A 607 17.35 7.32 15.24
C PRO A 607 16.62 8.66 15.41
N ILE A 608 17.33 9.68 15.84
CA ILE A 608 16.97 11.07 15.62
C ILE A 608 17.57 11.47 14.28
N SER A 609 16.73 11.86 13.33
CA SER A 609 17.15 12.21 11.97
C SER A 609 16.87 13.67 11.67
N LEU A 610 17.87 14.39 11.20
CA LEU A 610 17.74 15.71 10.61
C LEU A 610 17.95 15.60 9.10
N SER A 611 16.93 15.89 8.31
CA SER A 611 17.01 15.87 6.85
C SER A 611 16.96 17.29 6.32
N ALA A 612 17.84 17.62 5.39
CA ALA A 612 17.84 18.86 4.63
C ALA A 612 17.54 18.55 3.17
N HIS A 613 16.69 19.34 2.56
CA HIS A 613 16.34 19.28 1.15
C HIS A 613 16.57 20.66 0.53
N PHE A 614 17.30 20.70 -0.56
CA PHE A 614 17.52 21.85 -1.39
C PHE A 614 17.07 21.52 -2.81
N GLU A 615 16.30 22.43 -3.40
CA GLU A 615 15.88 22.34 -4.80
C GLU A 615 15.93 23.72 -5.42
N THR A 616 16.54 23.86 -6.57
CA THR A 616 16.43 25.05 -7.40
C THR A 616 16.10 24.67 -8.84
N ARG A 617 15.18 25.40 -9.43
CA ARG A 617 14.64 25.13 -10.75
C ARG A 617 14.46 26.43 -11.51
N LEU A 618 14.90 26.46 -12.74
CA LEU A 618 14.54 27.46 -13.74
C LEU A 618 13.83 26.71 -14.86
N GLN A 619 12.62 27.11 -15.21
CA GLN A 619 11.83 26.39 -16.22
C GLN A 619 11.04 27.34 -17.10
N GLU A 620 10.87 26.94 -18.35
CA GLU A 620 9.95 27.55 -19.29
C GLU A 620 8.51 27.39 -18.78
N PRO A 621 7.65 28.42 -18.87
CA PRO A 621 6.23 28.30 -18.61
C PRO A 621 5.56 27.21 -19.46
N GLU A 622 4.55 26.53 -18.93
CA GLU A 622 3.83 25.50 -19.66
C GLU A 622 3.06 26.11 -20.84
N PHE A 623 2.90 25.34 -21.91
CA PHE A 623 2.30 25.81 -23.17
C PHE A 623 0.93 26.47 -22.96
N TYR A 624 0.03 25.88 -22.17
CA TYR A 624 -1.31 26.43 -21.93
C TYR A 624 -1.32 27.60 -20.94
N GLU A 625 -0.24 27.84 -20.21
CA GLU A 625 -0.05 29.10 -19.46
C GLU A 625 0.27 30.25 -20.42
N GLN A 626 0.89 29.95 -21.55
CA GLN A 626 1.23 30.98 -22.56
C GLN A 626 0.15 31.10 -23.62
N HIS A 627 -0.39 30.00 -24.15
CA HIS A 627 -1.32 29.96 -25.26
C HIS A 627 -2.57 29.17 -24.89
N PHE A 628 -3.69 29.84 -24.80
CA PHE A 628 -4.97 29.22 -24.47
C PHE A 628 -6.11 29.79 -25.29
N TYR A 629 -6.97 28.94 -25.81
CA TYR A 629 -8.14 29.33 -26.54
C TYR A 629 -9.32 28.40 -26.24
N SER A 630 -10.41 28.99 -25.74
CA SER A 630 -11.67 28.31 -25.46
C SER A 630 -12.85 29.23 -25.80
N ASN A 631 -14.08 28.78 -25.66
CA ASN A 631 -15.24 29.62 -25.94
C ASN A 631 -15.32 30.86 -25.07
N HIS A 632 -14.87 30.77 -23.81
CA HIS A 632 -15.03 31.82 -22.81
C HIS A 632 -13.71 32.39 -22.26
N PHE A 633 -12.59 31.78 -22.54
CA PHE A 633 -11.28 32.21 -22.08
C PHE A 633 -10.27 32.18 -23.21
N LYS A 634 -9.51 33.27 -23.31
CA LYS A 634 -8.45 33.42 -24.31
C LYS A 634 -7.30 34.19 -23.72
N TRP A 635 -6.09 33.69 -23.92
CA TRP A 635 -4.87 34.43 -23.69
C TRP A 635 -3.74 33.98 -24.59
N GLU A 636 -2.87 34.90 -24.88
CA GLU A 636 -1.63 34.68 -25.60
C GLU A 636 -0.56 35.56 -24.93
N ASN A 637 0.41 34.91 -24.28
CA ASN A 637 1.43 35.56 -23.48
C ASN A 637 2.81 35.09 -23.89
N ASP A 638 3.79 35.92 -23.64
CA ASP A 638 5.22 35.59 -23.76
C ASP A 638 5.88 35.82 -22.39
N PHE A 639 5.71 34.82 -21.53
CA PHE A 639 6.20 34.91 -20.17
C PHE A 639 7.68 34.54 -20.08
N SER A 640 8.39 35.21 -19.17
CA SER A 640 9.75 34.84 -18.83
C SER A 640 9.80 33.55 -18.02
N LYS A 641 10.98 32.90 -18.02
CA LYS A 641 11.20 31.67 -17.25
C LYS A 641 10.93 31.85 -15.77
N VAL A 642 10.33 30.84 -15.17
CA VAL A 642 9.99 30.80 -13.75
C VAL A 642 11.16 30.22 -12.96
N SER A 643 11.65 30.98 -11.97
CA SER A 643 12.68 30.49 -11.03
C SER A 643 12.05 30.15 -9.69
N THR A 644 12.34 28.97 -9.20
CA THR A 644 11.89 28.51 -7.88
C THR A 644 13.06 27.88 -7.13
N THR A 645 13.39 28.44 -5.95
CA THR A 645 14.36 27.83 -5.03
C THR A 645 13.66 27.46 -3.74
N ARG A 646 13.82 26.21 -3.29
CA ARG A 646 13.21 25.64 -2.08
C ARG A 646 14.30 25.10 -1.17
N ILE A 647 14.20 25.42 0.12
CA ILE A 647 15.06 24.85 1.17
C ILE A 647 14.13 24.31 2.25
N GLN A 648 14.29 23.07 2.63
CA GLN A 648 13.49 22.46 3.69
C GLN A 648 14.39 21.73 4.66
N ALA A 649 14.05 21.78 5.94
CA ALA A 649 14.64 20.98 6.99
C ALA A 649 13.55 20.18 7.69
N LYS A 650 13.79 18.88 7.91
CA LYS A 650 12.87 17.98 8.61
C LYS A 650 13.60 17.31 9.77
N LEU A 651 13.00 17.36 10.95
CA LEU A 651 13.46 16.69 12.16
C LEU A 651 12.49 15.57 12.51
N ASP A 652 13.00 14.35 12.53
CA ASP A 652 12.24 13.14 12.86
C ASP A 652 12.77 12.52 14.15
N ILE A 653 11.90 12.37 15.15
CA ILE A 653 12.20 11.69 16.41
C ILE A 653 11.15 10.59 16.62
N PRO A 654 11.30 9.40 16.02
CA PRO A 654 10.28 8.35 16.02
C PRO A 654 9.90 7.89 17.44
N ARG A 655 10.85 7.83 18.37
CA ARG A 655 10.60 7.46 19.77
C ARG A 655 9.58 8.38 20.44
N TRP A 656 9.63 9.66 20.11
CA TRP A 656 8.71 10.66 20.66
C TRP A 656 7.50 10.88 19.75
N LYS A 657 7.42 10.17 18.62
CA LYS A 657 6.42 10.41 17.57
C LYS A 657 6.32 11.90 17.24
N LEU A 658 7.46 12.50 17.02
CA LEU A 658 7.61 13.91 16.71
C LEU A 658 8.23 14.07 15.33
N HIS A 659 7.52 14.81 14.47
CA HIS A 659 7.97 15.22 13.14
C HIS A 659 7.81 16.72 13.04
N ALA A 660 8.89 17.42 12.82
CA ALA A 660 8.90 18.86 12.61
C ALA A 660 9.53 19.17 11.26
N GLN A 661 9.00 20.12 10.54
CA GLN A 661 9.55 20.60 9.27
C GLN A 661 9.48 22.11 9.18
N VAL A 662 10.49 22.68 8.55
CA VAL A 662 10.51 24.09 8.20
C VAL A 662 10.95 24.19 6.74
N GLY A 663 10.27 25.04 5.98
CA GLY A 663 10.57 25.28 4.57
C GLY A 663 10.58 26.77 4.26
N TYR A 664 11.55 27.16 3.45
CA TYR A 664 11.63 28.50 2.85
C TYR A 664 11.75 28.37 1.34
N ALA A 665 10.95 29.11 0.61
CA ALA A 665 11.02 29.16 -0.84
C ALA A 665 11.12 30.59 -1.34
N LEU A 666 11.89 30.78 -2.40
CA LEU A 666 11.99 32.01 -3.17
C LEU A 666 11.47 31.74 -4.58
N LEU A 667 10.54 32.57 -5.04
CA LEU A 667 9.90 32.50 -6.34
C LEU A 667 10.13 33.78 -7.11
N SER A 668 10.53 33.66 -8.36
CA SER A 668 10.66 34.78 -9.29
C SER A 668 9.99 34.44 -10.60
N GLY A 669 9.22 35.35 -11.15
CA GLY A 669 8.42 35.10 -12.33
C GLY A 669 7.23 34.13 -12.08
N ASN A 670 6.70 34.08 -10.86
CA ASN A 670 5.63 33.16 -10.51
C ASN A 670 4.37 33.39 -11.33
N ILE A 671 3.83 32.30 -11.93
CA ILE A 671 2.61 32.33 -12.72
C ILE A 671 1.42 31.99 -11.83
N TYR A 672 0.34 32.74 -11.99
CA TYR A 672 -0.90 32.59 -11.24
C TYR A 672 -2.11 32.98 -12.09
N TYR A 673 -3.30 32.57 -11.67
CA TYR A 673 -4.56 32.97 -12.29
C TYR A 673 -5.20 34.06 -11.43
N ASP A 674 -5.46 35.20 -12.02
CA ASP A 674 -6.04 36.39 -11.36
C ASP A 674 -7.53 36.22 -11.03
N THR A 675 -8.15 37.26 -10.46
CA THR A 675 -9.58 37.23 -10.07
C THR A 675 -10.54 37.07 -11.24
N LEU A 676 -10.08 37.15 -12.47
CA LEU A 676 -10.85 36.90 -13.70
C LEU A 676 -10.55 35.52 -14.29
N ALA A 677 -9.83 34.68 -13.56
CA ALA A 677 -9.34 33.38 -14.02
C ALA A 677 -8.42 33.47 -15.26
N VAL A 678 -7.79 34.63 -15.50
CA VAL A 678 -6.81 34.85 -16.57
C VAL A 678 -5.41 34.70 -16.00
N VAL A 679 -4.54 34.04 -16.74
CA VAL A 679 -3.16 33.80 -16.32
C VAL A 679 -2.33 35.08 -16.35
N ARG A 680 -1.53 35.25 -15.29
CA ARG A 680 -0.62 36.39 -15.10
C ARG A 680 0.74 35.92 -14.58
N GLN A 681 1.76 36.71 -14.85
CA GLN A 681 3.08 36.47 -14.27
C GLN A 681 3.42 37.61 -13.27
N ASN A 682 3.78 37.21 -12.06
CA ASN A 682 4.32 38.12 -11.07
C ASN A 682 5.82 38.38 -11.33
N THR A 683 6.17 39.57 -11.70
CA THR A 683 7.56 39.95 -12.02
C THR A 683 8.40 40.18 -10.76
N GLU A 684 7.79 40.48 -9.64
CA GLU A 684 8.49 40.72 -8.39
C GLU A 684 8.83 39.44 -7.67
N PRO A 685 10.05 39.30 -7.11
CA PRO A 685 10.40 38.15 -6.29
C PRO A 685 9.50 38.03 -5.05
N MET A 686 9.02 36.86 -4.75
CA MET A 686 8.23 36.59 -3.56
C MET A 686 8.75 35.38 -2.80
N SER A 687 8.43 35.28 -1.52
CA SER A 687 8.87 34.18 -0.67
C SER A 687 7.71 33.51 0.05
N VAL A 688 7.91 32.23 0.35
CA VAL A 688 6.99 31.40 1.14
C VAL A 688 7.76 30.79 2.30
N LEU A 689 7.28 31.01 3.51
CA LEU A 689 7.76 30.34 4.71
C LEU A 689 6.70 29.35 5.19
N SER A 690 7.11 28.15 5.55
CA SER A 690 6.22 27.11 6.09
C SER A 690 6.87 26.43 7.28
N ALA A 691 6.11 26.17 8.33
CA ALA A 691 6.51 25.35 9.47
C ALA A 691 5.41 24.33 9.77
N GLY A 692 5.77 23.06 9.78
CA GLY A 692 4.87 21.95 10.09
C GLY A 692 5.33 21.22 11.34
N LEU A 693 4.37 20.81 12.17
CA LEU A 693 4.62 20.04 13.38
C LEU A 693 3.59 18.93 13.49
N THR A 694 4.04 17.69 13.56
CA THR A 694 3.20 16.54 13.90
C THR A 694 3.70 15.91 15.18
N LYS A 695 2.82 15.76 16.15
CA LYS A 695 3.14 15.22 17.48
C LYS A 695 2.01 14.35 18.01
N ASP A 696 2.33 13.08 18.30
CA ASP A 696 1.41 12.18 18.95
C ASP A 696 1.75 12.05 20.44
N PHE A 697 0.73 12.21 21.28
CA PHE A 697 0.80 11.91 22.68
C PHE A 697 -0.01 10.64 22.98
N VAL A 698 0.58 9.74 23.75
CA VAL A 698 -0.04 8.47 24.14
C VAL A 698 -0.02 8.34 25.66
N PHE A 699 -1.19 8.34 26.28
CA PHE A 699 -1.39 8.22 27.73
C PHE A 699 -2.28 7.02 28.01
N GLY A 700 -1.68 5.82 28.02
CA GLY A 700 -2.45 4.57 28.17
C GLY A 700 -3.43 4.39 26.98
N PRO A 701 -4.76 4.39 27.22
CA PRO A 701 -5.76 4.28 26.17
C PRO A 701 -5.99 5.58 25.39
N VAL A 702 -5.55 6.73 25.89
CA VAL A 702 -5.76 8.05 25.28
C VAL A 702 -4.66 8.33 24.26
N HIS A 703 -5.05 8.59 23.03
CA HIS A 703 -4.19 8.97 21.92
C HIS A 703 -4.59 10.36 21.43
N LEU A 704 -3.62 11.26 21.32
CA LEU A 704 -3.80 12.62 20.81
C LEU A 704 -2.82 12.82 19.67
N GLU A 705 -3.28 12.66 18.44
CA GLU A 705 -2.50 12.92 17.22
C GLU A 705 -2.77 14.36 16.79
N ASN A 706 -1.71 15.15 16.67
CA ASN A 706 -1.81 16.57 16.39
C ASN A 706 -0.89 16.91 15.23
N SER A 707 -1.46 17.53 14.21
CA SER A 707 -0.74 18.08 13.07
C SER A 707 -1.09 19.54 12.90
N ALA A 708 -0.07 20.38 12.79
CA ALA A 708 -0.20 21.82 12.63
C ALA A 708 0.68 22.28 11.48
N LEU A 709 0.18 23.22 10.68
CA LEU A 709 0.87 23.86 9.58
C LEU A 709 0.73 25.37 9.73
N LEU A 710 1.85 26.08 9.82
CA LEU A 710 1.95 27.52 9.79
C LEU A 710 2.60 27.93 8.48
N GLN A 711 2.00 28.89 7.74
CA GLN A 711 2.53 29.35 6.46
C GLN A 711 2.37 30.86 6.29
N LEU A 712 3.36 31.46 5.66
CA LEU A 712 3.38 32.86 5.31
C LEU A 712 3.83 33.01 3.84
N SER A 713 3.03 33.73 3.06
CA SER A 713 3.43 34.21 1.74
C SER A 713 3.74 35.70 1.83
N SER A 714 4.84 36.14 1.26
CA SER A 714 5.19 37.58 1.23
C SER A 714 4.24 38.40 0.35
N ASN A 715 3.54 37.74 -0.57
CA ASN A 715 2.53 38.36 -1.41
C ASN A 715 1.25 37.49 -1.41
N GLN A 716 0.33 37.85 -0.50
CA GLN A 716 -0.96 37.16 -0.36
C GLN A 716 -1.94 37.45 -1.51
N GLU A 717 -1.67 38.47 -2.31
CA GLU A 717 -2.48 38.79 -3.49
C GLU A 717 -2.17 37.88 -4.65
N VAL A 718 -0.92 37.42 -4.76
CA VAL A 718 -0.46 36.50 -5.79
C VAL A 718 -0.58 35.02 -5.33
N LEU A 719 -0.34 34.75 -4.06
CA LEU A 719 -0.36 33.42 -3.50
C LEU A 719 -1.01 33.44 -2.11
N PRO A 720 -2.34 33.45 -2.02
CA PRO A 720 -3.03 33.36 -0.75
C PRO A 720 -2.82 31.98 -0.11
N LEU A 721 -2.48 31.97 1.17
CA LEU A 721 -2.29 30.75 1.97
C LEU A 721 -2.94 30.92 3.35
N PRO A 722 -3.53 29.88 3.93
CA PRO A 722 -4.00 29.94 5.31
C PRO A 722 -2.79 30.07 6.25
N LEU A 723 -2.84 31.04 7.17
CA LEU A 723 -1.74 31.27 8.11
C LEU A 723 -1.50 30.05 9.00
N LEU A 724 -2.58 29.47 9.54
CA LEU A 724 -2.52 28.29 10.40
C LEU A 724 -3.59 27.29 9.94
N ALA A 725 -3.19 26.05 9.80
CA ALA A 725 -4.10 24.92 9.61
C ALA A 725 -3.78 23.80 10.59
N LEU A 726 -4.81 23.16 11.14
CA LEU A 726 -4.71 22.13 12.15
C LEU A 726 -5.52 20.90 11.74
N ASN A 727 -4.98 19.72 12.05
CA ASN A 727 -5.69 18.46 12.02
C ASN A 727 -5.41 17.72 13.33
N LEU A 728 -6.43 17.57 14.16
CA LEU A 728 -6.35 17.04 15.51
C LEU A 728 -7.22 15.79 15.59
N ARG A 729 -6.62 14.62 15.75
CA ARG A 729 -7.33 13.36 15.89
C ARG A 729 -7.11 12.78 17.28
N TRP A 730 -8.12 12.86 18.12
CA TRP A 730 -8.11 12.46 19.52
C TRP A 730 -9.03 11.28 19.72
N TYR A 731 -8.52 10.19 20.29
CA TYR A 731 -9.29 8.97 20.45
C TYR A 731 -8.85 8.12 21.63
N LEU A 732 -9.78 7.31 22.09
CA LEU A 732 -9.55 6.25 23.05
C LEU A 732 -9.33 4.94 22.30
N GLN A 733 -8.23 4.27 22.58
CA GLN A 733 -7.89 2.98 21.98
C GLN A 733 -7.93 1.89 23.04
N PHE A 734 -8.68 0.85 22.78
CA PHE A 734 -8.80 -0.29 23.68
C PHE A 734 -8.97 -1.59 22.92
N ASN A 735 -8.64 -2.70 23.57
CA ASN A 735 -8.75 -4.03 23.02
C ASN A 735 -9.93 -4.74 23.72
N ILE A 736 -10.91 -5.21 22.94
CA ILE A 736 -12.09 -5.90 23.47
C ILE A 736 -11.77 -7.37 23.73
N VAL A 737 -10.91 -7.94 22.88
CA VAL A 737 -10.36 -9.30 23.02
C VAL A 737 -8.85 -9.16 22.98
N ASP A 738 -8.07 -10.23 22.94
CA ASP A 738 -6.61 -10.16 22.72
C ASP A 738 -6.28 -9.04 21.71
N PRO A 739 -5.30 -8.14 21.99
CA PRO A 739 -4.93 -7.02 21.10
C PRO A 739 -4.69 -7.39 19.64
N LYS A 740 -4.36 -8.64 19.37
CA LYS A 740 -4.18 -9.17 18.01
C LYS A 740 -5.49 -9.57 17.33
N VAL A 741 -6.62 -9.55 18.00
CA VAL A 741 -7.91 -10.01 17.50
C VAL A 741 -8.84 -8.85 17.20
N LEU A 742 -9.11 -7.99 18.17
CA LEU A 742 -10.00 -6.85 18.00
C LEU A 742 -9.52 -5.64 18.81
N GLN A 743 -9.12 -4.60 18.09
CA GLN A 743 -8.78 -3.29 18.62
C GLN A 743 -9.84 -2.29 18.17
N MET A 744 -10.27 -1.44 19.07
CA MET A 744 -11.22 -0.37 18.78
C MET A 744 -10.64 0.99 19.14
N GLN A 745 -11.00 1.98 18.33
CA GLN A 745 -10.72 3.40 18.57
C GLN A 745 -12.05 4.16 18.50
N LEU A 746 -12.32 4.95 19.51
CA LEU A 746 -13.48 5.84 19.57
C LEU A 746 -12.97 7.27 19.76
N GLY A 747 -13.33 8.18 18.88
CA GLY A 747 -12.78 9.51 18.96
C GLY A 747 -13.42 10.54 18.06
N ALA A 748 -12.74 11.69 17.99
CA ALA A 748 -13.10 12.80 17.14
C ALA A 748 -11.87 13.28 16.35
N ASN A 749 -12.12 13.75 15.15
CA ASN A 749 -11.15 14.44 14.30
C ASN A 749 -11.61 15.87 14.10
N VAL A 750 -10.75 16.84 14.35
CA VAL A 750 -11.04 18.27 14.23
C VAL A 750 -10.10 18.86 13.20
N ARG A 751 -10.67 19.48 12.17
CA ARG A 751 -9.92 20.23 11.17
C ARG A 751 -10.25 21.72 11.31
N TYR A 752 -9.22 22.55 11.31
CA TYR A 752 -9.35 24.00 11.46
C TYR A 752 -8.34 24.71 10.57
N ASN A 753 -8.76 25.84 10.01
CA ASN A 753 -7.85 26.79 9.36
C ASN A 753 -8.28 28.23 9.65
N THR A 754 -7.29 29.13 9.68
CA THR A 754 -7.54 30.56 9.82
C THR A 754 -8.18 31.14 8.57
N LEU A 755 -8.82 32.30 8.73
CA LEU A 755 -9.42 33.04 7.62
C LEU A 755 -8.40 33.41 6.54
N TRP A 756 -8.73 33.08 5.31
CA TRP A 756 -7.94 33.38 4.12
C TRP A 756 -8.82 33.43 2.87
N TYR A 757 -8.31 33.99 1.79
CA TYR A 757 -8.99 33.97 0.52
C TYR A 757 -8.80 32.58 -0.11
N ALA A 758 -9.71 31.64 0.16
CA ALA A 758 -9.66 30.31 -0.46
C ALA A 758 -9.89 30.46 -1.98
N PRO A 759 -9.18 29.67 -2.80
CA PRO A 759 -9.26 29.84 -4.24
C PRO A 759 -10.63 29.47 -4.80
N ALA A 760 -10.99 30.09 -5.90
CA ALA A 760 -12.09 29.68 -6.75
C ALA A 760 -11.61 28.69 -7.82
N TYR A 761 -12.52 28.01 -8.51
CA TYR A 761 -12.20 27.03 -9.54
C TYR A 761 -12.80 27.38 -10.88
N ASN A 762 -11.96 27.37 -11.94
CA ASN A 762 -12.39 27.52 -13.30
C ASN A 762 -12.52 26.15 -14.00
N PRO A 763 -13.74 25.63 -14.23
CA PRO A 763 -13.93 24.34 -14.85
C PRO A 763 -13.53 24.29 -16.34
N VAL A 764 -13.51 25.43 -17.05
CA VAL A 764 -13.11 25.53 -18.45
C VAL A 764 -11.60 25.30 -18.59
N ALA A 765 -10.79 26.04 -17.85
CA ALA A 765 -9.34 25.86 -17.85
C ALA A 765 -8.88 24.68 -16.97
N GLY A 766 -9.66 24.25 -15.98
CA GLY A 766 -9.32 23.17 -15.08
C GLY A 766 -8.34 23.57 -13.97
N VAL A 767 -8.37 24.83 -13.57
CA VAL A 767 -7.39 25.44 -12.64
C VAL A 767 -8.06 26.17 -11.50
N PHE A 768 -7.37 26.21 -10.37
CA PHE A 768 -7.73 27.12 -9.28
C PHE A 768 -7.24 28.54 -9.60
N TYR A 769 -8.07 29.52 -9.30
CA TYR A 769 -7.77 30.95 -9.49
C TYR A 769 -8.06 31.75 -8.25
N GLN A 770 -7.54 32.95 -8.19
CA GLN A 770 -7.68 33.81 -7.04
C GLN A 770 -9.03 34.51 -7.00
N GLN A 771 -9.50 34.80 -5.79
CA GLN A 771 -10.64 35.66 -5.52
C GLN A 771 -10.33 36.57 -4.35
N LYS A 772 -10.98 37.75 -4.33
CA LYS A 772 -10.89 38.76 -3.27
C LYS A 772 -12.26 39.13 -2.67
N GLU A 773 -13.26 38.35 -3.00
CA GLU A 773 -14.66 38.60 -2.60
C GLU A 773 -14.88 38.22 -1.14
N GLU A 774 -14.49 36.99 -0.75
CA GLU A 774 -14.79 36.48 0.57
C GLU A 774 -13.66 35.61 1.14
N LYS A 775 -13.47 35.71 2.46
CA LYS A 775 -12.54 34.89 3.23
C LYS A 775 -13.27 33.73 3.88
N TYR A 776 -12.65 32.54 3.86
CA TYR A 776 -13.16 31.29 4.44
C TYR A 776 -12.23 30.81 5.54
N GLY A 777 -12.79 30.15 6.55
CA GLY A 777 -12.04 29.60 7.68
C GLY A 777 -12.60 30.06 9.03
N ASN A 778 -11.80 29.90 10.10
CA ASN A 778 -12.18 30.11 11.49
C ASN A 778 -13.33 29.24 11.99
N THR A 779 -13.78 28.25 11.20
CA THR A 779 -14.83 27.33 11.55
C THR A 779 -14.23 25.93 11.66
N PRO A 780 -14.14 25.36 12.87
CA PRO A 780 -13.66 23.99 13.02
C PRO A 780 -14.69 23.01 12.49
N VAL A 781 -14.22 22.02 11.74
CA VAL A 781 -15.00 20.90 11.23
C VAL A 781 -14.72 19.68 12.10
N PHE A 782 -15.77 19.07 12.62
CA PHE A 782 -15.72 17.92 13.53
C PHE A 782 -16.18 16.66 12.83
N ASP A 783 -15.40 15.61 12.93
CA ASP A 783 -15.80 14.26 12.55
C ASP A 783 -15.77 13.40 13.82
N VAL A 784 -16.81 12.63 14.08
CA VAL A 784 -16.86 11.64 15.18
C VAL A 784 -16.76 10.26 14.57
N PHE A 785 -15.94 9.39 15.14
CA PHE A 785 -15.65 8.10 14.53
C PHE A 785 -15.49 6.94 15.51
N VAL A 786 -15.73 5.75 14.98
CA VAL A 786 -15.36 4.47 15.55
C VAL A 786 -14.52 3.72 14.51
N ASN A 787 -13.27 3.43 14.83
CA ASN A 787 -12.41 2.55 14.04
C ASN A 787 -12.30 1.20 14.74
N MET A 788 -12.31 0.15 13.96
CA MET A 788 -12.14 -1.22 14.40
C MET A 788 -11.08 -1.91 13.56
N GLN A 789 -10.12 -2.52 14.19
CA GLN A 789 -9.18 -3.42 13.56
C GLN A 789 -9.43 -4.84 14.04
N TRP A 790 -10.10 -5.63 13.20
CA TRP A 790 -10.38 -7.04 13.46
C TRP A 790 -9.36 -7.90 12.71
N LYS A 791 -8.33 -8.35 13.45
CA LYS A 791 -7.17 -9.02 12.86
C LYS A 791 -6.48 -8.13 11.83
N LYS A 792 -6.73 -8.36 10.53
CA LYS A 792 -6.19 -7.56 9.42
C LYS A 792 -7.25 -6.69 8.73
N CYS A 793 -8.52 -6.90 9.02
CA CYS A 793 -9.61 -6.12 8.49
C CYS A 793 -9.75 -4.84 9.30
N CYS A 794 -9.71 -3.69 8.64
CA CYS A 794 -9.97 -2.39 9.23
C CYS A 794 -11.36 -1.94 8.81
N ILE A 795 -12.16 -1.50 9.76
CA ILE A 795 -13.51 -1.00 9.53
C ILE A 795 -13.59 0.33 10.26
N PHE A 796 -14.08 1.36 9.59
CA PHE A 796 -14.43 2.60 10.24
C PHE A 796 -15.90 2.96 10.01
N VAL A 797 -16.48 3.60 10.99
CA VAL A 797 -17.77 4.30 10.90
C VAL A 797 -17.52 5.72 11.37
N LYS A 798 -17.75 6.70 10.53
CA LYS A 798 -17.54 8.10 10.88
C LYS A 798 -18.72 8.96 10.46
N LEU A 799 -19.11 9.88 11.35
CA LEU A 799 -20.02 10.98 11.06
C LEU A 799 -19.15 12.19 10.69
N GLU A 800 -19.01 12.46 9.41
CA GLU A 800 -18.28 13.62 8.92
C GLU A 800 -19.09 14.89 9.16
N ASN A 801 -18.39 15.99 9.49
CA ASN A 801 -18.99 17.29 9.77
C ASN A 801 -20.16 17.22 10.80
N ALA A 802 -19.95 16.43 11.86
CA ALA A 802 -20.94 16.22 12.92
C ALA A 802 -21.30 17.51 13.67
N GLY A 803 -20.41 18.52 13.64
CA GLY A 803 -20.59 19.81 14.31
C GLY A 803 -21.43 20.83 13.54
N LYS A 804 -22.03 20.47 12.40
CA LYS A 804 -22.87 21.39 11.62
C LYS A 804 -23.97 21.99 12.48
N GLY A 805 -23.86 23.29 12.78
CA GLY A 805 -24.83 24.01 13.60
C GLY A 805 -24.81 23.69 15.11
N TRP A 806 -23.88 22.81 15.57
CA TRP A 806 -23.66 22.51 16.98
C TRP A 806 -22.25 21.90 17.19
N PRO A 807 -21.48 22.25 18.18
CA PRO A 807 -21.68 23.32 19.16
C PRO A 807 -21.50 24.72 18.57
N MET A 808 -21.08 24.80 17.32
CA MET A 808 -20.86 26.06 16.61
C MET A 808 -22.04 26.35 15.70
N THR A 809 -22.58 27.54 15.82
CA THR A 809 -23.74 27.99 15.03
C THR A 809 -23.38 28.33 13.59
N SER A 810 -22.05 28.37 13.25
CA SER A 810 -21.59 28.69 11.90
C SER A 810 -21.86 27.57 10.93
N ARG A 811 -22.41 27.90 9.77
CA ARG A 811 -22.59 27.00 8.63
C ARG A 811 -21.52 27.19 7.56
N ASP A 812 -20.37 27.76 7.91
CA ASP A 812 -19.24 27.95 7.02
C ASP A 812 -18.44 26.66 6.83
N TYR A 813 -18.98 25.71 6.06
CA TYR A 813 -18.28 24.49 5.69
C TYR A 813 -17.82 24.51 4.23
N PHE A 814 -17.44 25.69 3.75
CA PHE A 814 -16.82 25.90 2.46
C PHE A 814 -15.40 25.32 2.41
N THR A 815 -15.07 24.68 1.31
CA THR A 815 -13.75 24.07 1.06
C THR A 815 -12.96 24.82 -0.02
N ALA A 816 -13.68 25.53 -0.89
CA ALA A 816 -13.20 26.48 -1.87
C ALA A 816 -14.28 27.56 -2.06
N HIS A 817 -13.96 28.63 -2.79
CA HIS A 817 -14.94 29.68 -3.05
C HIS A 817 -16.16 29.12 -3.79
N HIS A 818 -17.37 29.31 -3.24
CA HIS A 818 -18.65 28.79 -3.69
C HIS A 818 -18.83 27.26 -3.62
N TYR A 819 -17.85 26.50 -3.12
CA TYR A 819 -17.93 25.04 -2.99
C TYR A 819 -17.93 24.59 -1.54
N ILE A 820 -18.80 23.64 -1.23
CA ILE A 820 -19.01 23.14 0.12
C ILE A 820 -18.66 21.64 0.22
N GLN A 821 -18.21 21.21 1.39
CA GLN A 821 -18.23 19.80 1.74
C GLN A 821 -19.61 19.37 2.22
N ALA A 822 -19.81 18.06 2.32
CA ALA A 822 -21.06 17.52 2.83
C ALA A 822 -21.41 18.12 4.21
N PRO A 823 -22.65 18.53 4.44
CA PRO A 823 -23.08 18.91 5.78
C PRO A 823 -22.97 17.76 6.76
N ALA A 824 -23.66 17.16 7.45
CA ALA A 824 -23.42 15.95 8.22
C ALA A 824 -23.63 14.70 7.35
N MET A 825 -22.63 13.78 7.34
CA MET A 825 -22.68 12.57 6.53
C MET A 825 -22.13 11.35 7.27
N LEU A 826 -22.95 10.30 7.36
CA LEU A 826 -22.48 9.03 7.92
C LEU A 826 -21.76 8.21 6.84
N LYS A 827 -20.48 7.94 7.06
CA LYS A 827 -19.65 7.11 6.21
C LYS A 827 -19.25 5.80 6.89
N ILE A 828 -19.16 4.78 6.08
CA ILE A 828 -18.59 3.49 6.47
C ILE A 828 -17.46 3.15 5.51
N GLY A 829 -16.38 2.65 6.04
CA GLY A 829 -15.27 2.14 5.24
C GLY A 829 -14.78 0.80 5.75
N ILE A 830 -14.29 -0.01 4.83
CA ILE A 830 -13.69 -1.30 5.09
C ILE A 830 -12.42 -1.44 4.25
N SER A 831 -11.34 -1.87 4.89
CA SER A 831 -10.12 -2.27 4.21
C SER A 831 -9.76 -3.69 4.65
N TRP A 832 -9.55 -4.57 3.67
CA TRP A 832 -9.31 -5.97 3.94
C TRP A 832 -8.13 -6.50 3.10
N PRO A 833 -6.92 -6.58 3.69
CA PRO A 833 -5.77 -7.21 3.07
C PRO A 833 -5.82 -8.73 3.18
N PHE A 834 -5.64 -9.42 2.06
CA PHE A 834 -5.64 -10.88 1.96
C PHE A 834 -4.23 -11.40 1.72
N TYR A 835 -3.81 -12.35 2.56
CA TYR A 835 -2.60 -13.12 2.33
C TYR A 835 -2.99 -14.60 2.27
N PRO A 836 -2.91 -15.29 1.14
CA PRO A 836 -3.11 -16.73 1.13
C PRO A 836 -2.09 -17.42 2.03
N ARG A 837 -2.53 -18.43 2.77
CA ARG A 837 -1.62 -19.25 3.56
C ARG A 837 -0.69 -20.00 2.62
N LEU A 838 0.59 -20.02 2.90
CA LEU A 838 1.64 -20.66 2.07
C LEU A 838 1.39 -22.13 1.68
N GLY A 839 0.51 -22.84 2.41
CA GLY A 839 0.16 -24.22 2.12
C GLY A 839 -0.84 -24.43 0.98
N ILE A 840 -1.65 -23.45 0.63
CA ILE A 840 -2.75 -23.63 -0.34
C ILE A 840 -2.24 -23.61 -1.79
N ALA A 841 -1.21 -22.84 -2.10
CA ALA A 841 -0.69 -22.73 -3.46
C ALA A 841 -0.01 -24.04 -3.95
N LYS A 842 0.65 -24.79 -3.07
CA LYS A 842 1.24 -26.11 -3.42
C LYS A 842 0.18 -27.19 -3.61
N THR A 843 -0.92 -27.16 -2.85
CA THR A 843 -2.00 -28.13 -3.02
C THR A 843 -2.83 -27.89 -4.28
N MET A 844 -2.98 -26.66 -4.74
CA MET A 844 -3.66 -26.37 -6.01
C MET A 844 -2.81 -26.77 -7.23
N SER A 845 -1.49 -26.57 -7.20
CA SER A 845 -0.60 -27.04 -8.28
C SER A 845 -0.46 -28.56 -8.31
N ALA A 846 -0.45 -29.23 -7.16
CA ALA A 846 -0.42 -30.71 -7.09
C ALA A 846 -1.75 -31.33 -7.54
N ARG A 847 -2.90 -30.72 -7.26
CA ARG A 847 -4.19 -31.19 -7.79
C ARG A 847 -4.34 -30.94 -9.29
N ALA A 848 -3.83 -29.82 -9.81
CA ALA A 848 -3.83 -29.56 -11.24
C ALA A 848 -2.93 -30.51 -12.01
N SER A 849 -1.79 -30.93 -11.43
CA SER A 849 -0.90 -31.95 -12.07
C SER A 849 -1.42 -33.37 -11.96
N SER A 850 -2.19 -33.74 -10.91
CA SER A 850 -2.79 -35.07 -10.78
C SER A 850 -4.05 -35.24 -11.62
N SER A 851 -4.76 -34.16 -11.95
CA SER A 851 -5.93 -34.22 -12.85
C SER A 851 -5.59 -34.32 -14.34
N LEU A 852 -4.33 -34.02 -14.72
CA LEU A 852 -3.84 -34.12 -16.10
C LEU A 852 -3.09 -35.40 -16.42
N GLY A 853 -2.90 -36.29 -15.44
CA GLY A 853 -2.12 -37.51 -15.55
C GLY A 853 -2.93 -38.84 -15.61
N GLY A 854 -4.24 -38.78 -15.74
CA GLY A 854 -5.05 -40.02 -15.67
C GLY A 854 -6.19 -40.07 -16.66
N SER A 855 -5.92 -40.36 -17.94
CA SER A 855 -6.94 -40.88 -18.85
C SER A 855 -6.29 -41.54 -20.08
N SER A 856 -5.98 -42.82 -19.95
CA SER A 856 -5.95 -43.72 -21.09
C SER A 856 -6.41 -45.09 -20.60
N GLY A 857 -7.63 -45.54 -20.99
CA GLY A 857 -8.16 -46.87 -20.72
C GLY A 857 -9.66 -46.97 -20.82
N SER A 858 -10.12 -47.13 -22.02
CA SER A 858 -11.31 -47.84 -22.58
C SER A 858 -12.39 -48.36 -21.64
N GLY A 859 -13.63 -48.17 -22.03
CA GLY A 859 -14.74 -49.09 -21.73
C GLY A 859 -16.07 -48.41 -21.42
N GLY A 860 -16.95 -48.41 -22.39
CA GLY A 860 -18.29 -47.85 -22.34
C GLY A 860 -19.24 -48.40 -21.30
N ARG A 861 -20.25 -47.65 -20.98
CA ARG A 861 -21.68 -47.97 -21.09
C ARG A 861 -22.54 -46.80 -20.63
N SER A 862 -23.56 -46.57 -21.43
CA SER A 862 -24.73 -45.74 -21.32
C SER A 862 -25.51 -45.85 -20.02
N GLY A 863 -26.16 -44.74 -19.60
CA GLY A 863 -27.23 -44.74 -18.62
C GLY A 863 -27.68 -43.36 -18.20
N SER A 864 -28.67 -42.91 -18.85
CA SER A 864 -29.68 -41.86 -18.72
C SER A 864 -30.00 -41.24 -17.36
N ILE A 865 -30.19 -39.91 -17.39
CA ILE A 865 -31.34 -39.12 -16.91
C ILE A 865 -31.70 -39.15 -15.41
N GLY A 866 -31.74 -37.98 -14.85
CA GLY A 866 -32.45 -37.73 -13.60
C GLY A 866 -32.28 -36.31 -13.10
N SER A 867 -33.12 -35.41 -13.62
CA SER A 867 -33.39 -34.09 -13.04
C SER A 867 -33.99 -34.23 -11.64
N ASN A 868 -33.57 -33.43 -10.69
CA ASN A 868 -34.53 -32.82 -9.76
C ASN A 868 -33.99 -31.54 -9.09
N PHE A 869 -34.80 -30.56 -9.22
CA PHE A 869 -34.76 -29.25 -8.52
C PHE A 869 -35.27 -29.39 -7.09
N GLY A 870 -34.82 -28.54 -6.22
CA GLY A 870 -35.38 -28.21 -4.92
C GLY A 870 -34.27 -27.99 -3.90
N GLY A 871 -33.92 -26.83 -3.46
CA GLY A 871 -34.72 -25.81 -2.83
C GLY A 871 -34.27 -25.73 -1.37
N GLY A 872 -33.77 -24.52 -0.96
CA GLY A 872 -33.80 -24.14 0.43
C GLY A 872 -32.48 -24.01 1.18
N GLY A 873 -31.90 -22.86 1.28
CA GLY A 873 -31.89 -22.04 2.48
C GLY A 873 -30.86 -22.43 3.56
N GLY A 874 -29.99 -21.51 3.87
CA GLY A 874 -29.20 -21.56 5.07
C GLY A 874 -27.89 -20.80 4.99
N LEU A 875 -27.97 -19.50 5.06
CA LEU A 875 -26.85 -18.64 5.44
C LEU A 875 -26.43 -18.95 6.87
N ASN A 876 -25.18 -19.31 7.10
CA ASN A 876 -24.54 -19.16 8.40
C ASN A 876 -23.18 -18.51 8.22
N PHE A 877 -23.05 -17.42 8.97
CA PHE A 877 -21.94 -16.45 9.03
C PHE A 877 -20.57 -17.05 9.40
#